data_64b9f4996669f14b7133e4e03f430665
#
_entry.id   64b9f4996669f14b7133e4e03f430665
#
_cell.length_a   1.000
_cell.length_b   1.000
_cell.length_c   1.000
_cell.angle_alpha   90.00
_cell.angle_beta   90.00
_cell.angle_gamma   90.00
#
_symmetry.space_group_name_H-M   'P 1'
#
loop_
_entity.id
_entity.type
_entity.pdbx_description
1 polymer ?
#
loop_
_entity_poly.entity_id
_entity_poly.type
_entity_poly.pdbx_seq_one_letter_code
_entity_poly.pdbx_strand_id
1 'polypeptide(L)'
;MRAGRDLTVLAVLVLAALFLPAFAARQARPAVLNLGPNDFDYVRGFREDWERDRLTRFHWTTSHAVIRLPLAASGAGHRLSMRVRRHLIEPSRVTIRTEDRIVSVFDIAADPQVAYRTIAIDLPRLEGRRPFLLTIDSSSADPRPLGIAIDWVQLERISKEARFDLLGATRLALLMLAITAFLAPRLSGVSLAGAAAHAAVVTAVMVAGCAWDILAAERIAREGWTVYAAVAGIAVALARSRRARHFLDIADSRIAGALVLLALVALALRLVILLHPQFYYPDVRVHALFAWQLGRRGLVGFLRHFTEDQFRFSLGLQMENGHWYAFPYPPAFYMLCWPLVTLARMRPEVAVSVLAAAVNSLEVFLAFGIARRLRAAAWTGVGAAFALALLPLFLARLSLAYFPALVGHAVDAVVILYLLSRLRELARPRVVLALAALIAAALLTYTQSLLNFAVLMPLFLVVLLARDRSRETRRCAAGLVVAGALGAVLSLVVFYGRYVPTFIDMQRGIPMSEERILLEKPSTPVPADELAPQEPDDPFAGPTVNPWRGVRKAAWRLYVFYGVFAFAIIAGLVLVRGAQESWPYAAFVLAWAATYLALNLLSAGLPGPNLVRYNKDLEIVAPLFVLALARVGEWLWTRSRWLAILYAGSYGAFGLARAVRYLTEKFILEQ
;
A
#
# COMPACT_ATOMS: atom_id res chain seq x y z
N MET A 1 30.00 -17.77 25.04
CA MET A 1 29.23 -16.77 25.81
C MET A 1 28.21 -15.95 25.00
N ARG A 2 28.51 -15.47 23.75
CA ARG A 2 27.53 -14.66 22.97
C ARG A 2 26.30 -15.45 22.57
N ALA A 3 26.44 -16.68 22.05
CA ALA A 3 25.33 -17.52 21.62
C ALA A 3 24.35 -17.86 22.77
N GLY A 4 24.86 -18.10 23.98
CA GLY A 4 23.99 -18.39 25.13
C GLY A 4 23.11 -17.21 25.54
N ARG A 5 23.64 -15.98 25.49
CA ARG A 5 22.84 -14.76 25.77
C ARG A 5 21.78 -14.52 24.70
N ASP A 6 22.10 -14.72 23.42
CA ASP A 6 21.15 -14.59 22.31
C ASP A 6 20.00 -15.59 22.48
N LEU A 7 20.28 -16.83 22.84
CA LEU A 7 19.28 -17.88 23.11
C LEU A 7 18.39 -17.54 24.32
N THR A 8 18.98 -17.03 25.41
CA THR A 8 18.19 -16.64 26.60
C THR A 8 17.20 -15.52 26.26
N VAL A 9 17.66 -14.48 25.55
CA VAL A 9 16.80 -13.37 25.13
C VAL A 9 15.70 -13.86 24.18
N LEU A 10 16.04 -14.71 23.22
CA LEU A 10 15.07 -15.30 22.31
C LEU A 10 14.03 -16.13 23.07
N ALA A 11 14.43 -16.94 24.05
CA ALA A 11 13.52 -17.75 24.87
C ALA A 11 12.52 -16.86 25.64
N VAL A 12 13.00 -15.75 26.24
CA VAL A 12 12.12 -14.80 26.92
C VAL A 12 11.12 -14.16 25.95
N LEU A 13 11.56 -13.76 24.77
CA LEU A 13 10.69 -13.17 23.74
C LEU A 13 9.65 -14.19 23.21
N VAL A 14 10.05 -15.44 23.05
CA VAL A 14 9.16 -16.57 22.67
C VAL A 14 8.08 -16.76 23.73
N LEU A 15 8.46 -16.81 25.00
CA LEU A 15 7.49 -16.92 26.09
C LEU A 15 6.57 -15.70 26.14
N ALA A 16 7.10 -14.50 26.01
CA ALA A 16 6.30 -13.28 25.95
C ALA A 16 5.30 -13.31 24.79
N ALA A 17 5.75 -13.71 23.58
CA ALA A 17 4.88 -13.80 22.40
C ALA A 17 3.80 -14.89 22.50
N LEU A 18 4.02 -15.95 23.26
CA LEU A 18 3.02 -17.01 23.50
C LEU A 18 1.98 -16.59 24.56
N PHE A 19 2.42 -15.99 25.65
CA PHE A 19 1.56 -15.79 26.82
C PHE A 19 0.90 -14.40 26.85
N LEU A 20 1.62 -13.33 26.51
CA LEU A 20 1.08 -11.97 26.65
C LEU A 20 -0.10 -11.67 25.69
N PRO A 21 -0.05 -12.01 24.38
CA PRO A 21 -1.19 -11.83 23.51
C PRO A 21 -2.39 -12.70 23.90
N ALA A 22 -2.14 -13.95 24.38
CA ALA A 22 -3.21 -14.84 24.85
C ALA A 22 -3.87 -14.29 26.12
N PHE A 23 -3.10 -13.71 27.04
CA PHE A 23 -3.63 -13.01 28.20
C PHE A 23 -4.42 -11.76 27.80
N ALA A 24 -3.88 -10.95 26.88
CA ALA A 24 -4.54 -9.75 26.37
C ALA A 24 -5.87 -10.08 25.69
N ALA A 25 -5.93 -11.15 24.90
CA ALA A 25 -7.16 -11.62 24.26
C ALA A 25 -8.26 -11.94 25.28
N ARG A 26 -7.90 -12.50 26.45
CA ARG A 26 -8.86 -12.74 27.52
C ARG A 26 -9.44 -11.47 28.14
N GLN A 27 -8.76 -10.34 27.97
CA GLN A 27 -9.19 -9.03 28.42
C GLN A 27 -9.68 -8.14 27.25
N ALA A 28 -9.77 -8.70 26.03
CA ALA A 28 -10.11 -7.96 24.84
C ALA A 28 -11.44 -7.20 24.97
N ARG A 29 -11.53 -6.07 24.29
CA ARG A 29 -12.78 -5.37 24.02
C ARG A 29 -13.74 -6.28 23.23
N PRO A 30 -15.02 -5.91 23.09
CA PRO A 30 -15.92 -6.63 22.22
C PRO A 30 -15.32 -6.86 20.82
N ALA A 31 -15.45 -8.09 20.31
CA ALA A 31 -15.04 -8.38 18.93
C ALA A 31 -16.12 -7.87 17.97
N VAL A 32 -15.82 -6.82 17.22
CA VAL A 32 -16.76 -6.20 16.28
C VAL A 32 -16.34 -6.52 14.85
N LEU A 33 -17.24 -7.08 14.08
CA LEU A 33 -17.09 -7.30 12.64
C LEU A 33 -18.09 -6.42 11.90
N ASN A 34 -17.61 -5.36 11.25
CA ASN A 34 -18.43 -4.58 10.32
C ASN A 34 -18.49 -5.34 9.00
N LEU A 35 -19.71 -5.60 8.52
CA LEU A 35 -19.95 -6.32 7.29
C LEU A 35 -19.92 -5.36 6.10
N GLY A 36 -19.18 -5.74 5.08
CA GLY A 36 -18.96 -4.90 3.91
C GLY A 36 -17.91 -5.49 2.97
N PRO A 37 -17.21 -4.65 2.23
CA PRO A 37 -16.41 -5.11 1.10
C PRO A 37 -15.18 -5.95 1.41
N ASN A 38 -14.77 -6.09 2.67
CA ASN A 38 -13.55 -6.82 3.05
C ASN A 38 -13.77 -7.92 4.10
N ASP A 39 -15.01 -8.39 4.22
CA ASP A 39 -15.44 -9.39 5.20
C ASP A 39 -15.38 -10.85 4.71
N PHE A 40 -14.93 -11.10 3.48
CA PHE A 40 -14.93 -12.43 2.84
C PHE A 40 -14.28 -13.56 3.64
N ASP A 41 -13.33 -13.24 4.52
CA ASP A 41 -12.69 -14.23 5.39
C ASP A 41 -13.59 -14.67 6.55
N TYR A 42 -14.60 -13.86 6.81
CA TYR A 42 -15.49 -14.01 7.96
C TYR A 42 -16.87 -14.51 7.57
N VAL A 43 -17.28 -14.36 6.30
CA VAL A 43 -18.66 -14.63 5.89
C VAL A 43 -18.75 -15.68 4.79
N ARG A 44 -19.85 -16.44 4.81
CA ARG A 44 -20.28 -17.35 3.73
C ARG A 44 -21.80 -17.28 3.60
N GLY A 45 -22.32 -17.49 2.40
CA GLY A 45 -23.74 -17.39 2.15
C GLY A 45 -24.24 -15.93 2.20
N PHE A 46 -23.37 -15.00 1.89
CA PHE A 46 -23.70 -13.61 1.63
C PHE A 46 -23.66 -13.35 0.13
N ARG A 47 -24.35 -12.31 -0.34
CA ARG A 47 -24.28 -11.90 -1.74
C ARG A 47 -22.85 -11.42 -2.05
N GLU A 48 -22.49 -11.45 -3.33
CA GLU A 48 -21.17 -10.96 -3.75
C GLU A 48 -21.07 -9.44 -3.63
N ASP A 49 -22.21 -8.74 -3.79
CA ASP A 49 -22.28 -7.29 -3.71
C ASP A 49 -22.75 -6.83 -2.33
N TRP A 50 -21.97 -5.93 -1.75
CA TRP A 50 -22.37 -5.16 -0.58
C TRP A 50 -23.10 -3.89 -1.03
N GLU A 51 -23.97 -3.36 -0.20
CA GLU A 51 -24.72 -2.13 -0.47
C GLU A 51 -24.35 -1.05 0.53
N ARG A 52 -24.56 0.20 0.14
CA ARG A 52 -24.36 1.36 0.99
C ARG A 52 -25.65 2.17 1.01
N ASP A 53 -26.10 2.50 2.22
CA ASP A 53 -27.19 3.44 2.43
C ASP A 53 -26.62 4.67 3.16
N ARG A 54 -26.49 5.79 2.45
CA ARG A 54 -25.83 7.01 2.93
C ARG A 54 -24.44 6.73 3.49
N LEU A 55 -24.31 6.62 4.81
CA LEU A 55 -23.04 6.37 5.50
C LEU A 55 -22.89 4.93 6.01
N THR A 56 -23.93 4.10 5.93
CA THR A 56 -23.93 2.73 6.47
C THR A 56 -23.68 1.74 5.36
N ARG A 57 -22.70 0.87 5.55
CA ARG A 57 -22.42 -0.26 4.66
C ARG A 57 -23.09 -1.49 5.24
N PHE A 58 -23.63 -2.37 4.40
CA PHE A 58 -24.25 -3.59 4.83
C PHE A 58 -24.12 -4.69 3.78
N HIS A 59 -24.27 -5.93 4.22
CA HIS A 59 -24.19 -7.10 3.36
C HIS A 59 -25.46 -7.92 3.49
N TRP A 60 -26.06 -8.30 2.35
CA TRP A 60 -27.22 -9.17 2.32
C TRP A 60 -26.82 -10.62 2.55
N THR A 61 -27.47 -11.31 3.48
CA THR A 61 -27.39 -12.76 3.58
C THR A 61 -28.21 -13.40 2.46
N THR A 62 -27.86 -14.64 2.10
CA THR A 62 -28.80 -15.56 1.45
C THR A 62 -29.70 -16.21 2.52
N SER A 63 -30.55 -17.17 2.14
CA SER A 63 -31.40 -17.91 3.09
C SER A 63 -30.58 -18.65 4.16
N HIS A 64 -29.33 -18.99 3.88
CA HIS A 64 -28.40 -19.63 4.80
C HIS A 64 -27.06 -18.90 4.77
N ALA A 65 -26.68 -18.28 5.87
CA ALA A 65 -25.43 -17.54 6.00
C ALA A 65 -24.65 -17.96 7.24
N VAL A 66 -23.34 -17.90 7.16
CA VAL A 66 -22.43 -18.24 8.24
C VAL A 66 -21.44 -17.10 8.43
N ILE A 67 -21.31 -16.61 9.66
CA ILE A 67 -20.26 -15.70 10.09
C ILE A 67 -19.28 -16.50 10.96
N ARG A 68 -18.01 -16.43 10.60
CA ARG A 68 -16.92 -17.10 11.32
C ARG A 68 -15.99 -16.05 11.91
N LEU A 69 -15.98 -15.94 13.23
CA LEU A 69 -14.96 -15.14 13.91
C LEU A 69 -13.75 -16.02 14.23
N PRO A 70 -12.53 -15.65 13.85
CA PRO A 70 -11.32 -16.47 14.02
C PRO A 70 -10.75 -16.38 15.44
N LEU A 71 -11.63 -16.47 16.43
CA LEU A 71 -11.36 -16.53 17.87
C LEU A 71 -12.18 -17.64 18.48
N ALA A 72 -11.72 -18.20 19.58
CA ALA A 72 -12.48 -19.11 20.39
C ALA A 72 -13.17 -18.34 21.53
N ALA A 73 -14.48 -18.54 21.68
CA ALA A 73 -15.25 -17.96 22.79
C ALA A 73 -15.62 -19.08 23.76
N SER A 74 -15.27 -18.94 25.04
CA SER A 74 -15.48 -19.98 26.05
C SER A 74 -16.09 -19.42 27.34
N GLY A 75 -16.82 -20.26 28.06
CA GLY A 75 -17.49 -19.91 29.32
C GLY A 75 -18.89 -19.36 29.13
N ALA A 76 -19.51 -18.99 30.22
CA ALA A 76 -20.85 -18.41 30.24
C ALA A 76 -20.83 -16.89 30.24
N GLY A 77 -21.87 -16.25 29.72
CA GLY A 77 -22.03 -14.80 29.72
C GLY A 77 -21.34 -14.12 28.54
N HIS A 78 -21.59 -14.62 27.35
CA HIS A 78 -21.36 -13.91 26.10
C HIS A 78 -22.68 -13.33 25.60
N ARG A 79 -22.61 -12.15 24.99
CA ARG A 79 -23.73 -11.52 24.27
C ARG A 79 -23.35 -11.28 22.83
N LEU A 80 -24.21 -11.73 21.95
CA LEU A 80 -24.15 -11.44 20.51
C LEU A 80 -25.08 -10.26 20.22
N SER A 81 -24.54 -9.20 19.67
CA SER A 81 -25.32 -8.06 19.18
C SER A 81 -25.15 -7.97 17.66
N MET A 82 -26.23 -7.72 16.95
CA MET A 82 -26.22 -7.53 15.49
C MET A 82 -27.07 -6.34 15.12
N ARG A 83 -26.57 -5.49 14.24
CA ARG A 83 -27.36 -4.42 13.63
C ARG A 83 -27.86 -4.91 12.29
N VAL A 84 -29.16 -5.08 12.21
CA VAL A 84 -29.83 -5.66 11.05
C VAL A 84 -30.78 -4.66 10.42
N ARG A 85 -30.93 -4.77 9.11
CA ARG A 85 -31.89 -4.02 8.32
C ARG A 85 -32.84 -5.00 7.66
N ARG A 86 -34.03 -4.55 7.47
CA ARG A 86 -35.07 -5.29 6.86
C ARG A 86 -35.19 -5.07 5.37
N HIS A 87 -35.72 -6.11 4.67
CA HIS A 87 -36.27 -5.98 3.34
C HIS A 87 -37.59 -5.19 3.38
N LEU A 88 -37.79 -4.28 2.43
CA LEU A 88 -38.87 -3.28 2.39
C LEU A 88 -40.28 -3.88 2.26
N ILE A 89 -40.46 -5.14 1.89
CA ILE A 89 -41.72 -5.64 1.36
C ILE A 89 -42.37 -6.73 2.23
N GLU A 90 -41.58 -7.57 2.94
CA GLU A 90 -42.14 -8.71 3.66
C GLU A 90 -41.42 -9.05 4.99
N PRO A 91 -42.14 -9.66 5.98
CA PRO A 91 -41.51 -10.12 7.21
C PRO A 91 -40.57 -11.27 6.92
N SER A 92 -39.44 -11.29 7.61
CA SER A 92 -38.47 -12.39 7.54
C SER A 92 -38.35 -13.08 8.89
N ARG A 93 -38.52 -14.38 8.91
CA ARG A 93 -38.22 -15.18 10.09
C ARG A 93 -36.75 -15.54 10.11
N VAL A 94 -36.06 -15.23 11.21
CA VAL A 94 -34.63 -15.42 11.36
C VAL A 94 -34.36 -16.39 12.50
N THR A 95 -33.60 -17.43 12.21
CA THR A 95 -33.12 -18.41 13.19
C THR A 95 -31.60 -18.26 13.34
N ILE A 96 -31.17 -18.02 14.55
CA ILE A 96 -29.75 -17.88 14.90
C ILE A 96 -29.28 -19.16 15.60
N ARG A 97 -28.15 -19.69 15.12
CA ARG A 97 -27.49 -20.87 15.73
C ARG A 97 -26.05 -20.59 16.06
N THR A 98 -25.58 -21.14 17.16
CA THR A 98 -24.16 -21.21 17.52
C THR A 98 -23.84 -22.63 17.97
N GLU A 99 -22.69 -23.18 17.56
CA GLU A 99 -22.30 -24.56 17.92
C GLU A 99 -23.43 -25.60 17.65
N ASP A 100 -24.14 -25.41 16.51
CA ASP A 100 -25.27 -26.23 16.05
C ASP A 100 -26.55 -26.16 16.95
N ARG A 101 -26.57 -25.27 17.97
CA ARG A 101 -27.74 -25.05 18.84
C ARG A 101 -28.48 -23.80 18.39
N ILE A 102 -29.81 -23.86 18.33
CA ILE A 102 -30.66 -22.68 18.15
C ILE A 102 -30.57 -21.84 19.42
N VAL A 103 -30.12 -20.60 19.29
CA VAL A 103 -30.01 -19.65 20.39
C VAL A 103 -31.11 -18.59 20.37
N SER A 104 -31.66 -18.29 19.18
CA SER A 104 -32.77 -17.34 19.05
C SER A 104 -33.56 -17.58 17.77
N VAL A 105 -34.85 -17.31 17.83
CA VAL A 105 -35.74 -17.22 16.67
C VAL A 105 -36.57 -15.94 16.83
N PHE A 106 -36.60 -15.11 15.83
CA PHE A 106 -37.35 -13.86 15.84
C PHE A 106 -37.83 -13.49 14.45
N ASP A 107 -38.89 -12.73 14.40
CA ASP A 107 -39.43 -12.17 13.17
C ASP A 107 -39.03 -10.71 13.03
N ILE A 108 -38.49 -10.35 11.88
CA ILE A 108 -38.23 -8.97 11.53
C ILE A 108 -39.42 -8.48 10.74
N ALA A 109 -40.25 -7.61 11.38
CA ALA A 109 -41.48 -7.09 10.78
C ALA A 109 -41.21 -6.18 9.57
N ALA A 110 -42.16 -5.99 8.59
CA ALA A 110 -42.09 -5.06 7.45
C ALA A 110 -42.09 -3.59 7.95
N ASP A 111 -41.07 -2.82 7.60
CA ASP A 111 -40.95 -1.42 7.96
C ASP A 111 -40.69 -0.56 6.72
N PRO A 112 -41.61 0.25 6.27
CA PRO A 112 -41.43 1.12 5.10
C PRO A 112 -40.39 2.23 5.33
N GLN A 113 -40.00 2.51 6.58
CA GLN A 113 -39.03 3.57 6.90
C GLN A 113 -37.56 3.07 6.90
N VAL A 114 -37.34 1.82 6.59
CA VAL A 114 -35.96 1.29 6.41
C VAL A 114 -35.06 1.51 7.64
N ALA A 115 -35.59 1.25 8.83
CA ALA A 115 -34.82 1.44 10.06
C ALA A 115 -33.92 0.24 10.37
N TYR A 116 -32.70 0.54 10.81
CA TYR A 116 -31.83 -0.47 11.41
C TYR A 116 -32.28 -0.81 12.83
N ARG A 117 -32.26 -2.09 13.17
CA ARG A 117 -32.50 -2.57 14.53
C ARG A 117 -31.28 -3.28 15.06
N THR A 118 -30.91 -3.01 16.29
CA THR A 118 -29.91 -3.80 17.02
C THR A 118 -30.64 -4.91 17.78
N ILE A 119 -30.23 -6.14 17.53
CA ILE A 119 -30.74 -7.34 18.18
C ILE A 119 -29.62 -7.84 19.09
N ALA A 120 -29.92 -8.02 20.37
CA ALA A 120 -28.98 -8.55 21.35
C ALA A 120 -29.48 -9.92 21.85
N ILE A 121 -28.60 -10.90 21.87
CA ILE A 121 -28.89 -12.30 22.23
C ILE A 121 -27.85 -12.75 23.25
N ASP A 122 -28.31 -13.13 24.44
CA ASP A 122 -27.43 -13.75 25.43
C ASP A 122 -27.17 -15.21 25.02
N LEU A 123 -25.91 -15.54 24.87
CA LEU A 123 -25.50 -16.85 24.39
C LEU A 123 -25.42 -17.88 25.55
N PRO A 124 -25.72 -19.15 25.27
CA PRO A 124 -25.47 -20.21 26.23
C PRO A 124 -23.97 -20.35 26.51
N ARG A 125 -23.61 -21.17 27.47
CA ARG A 125 -22.20 -21.49 27.75
C ARG A 125 -21.53 -22.06 26.50
N LEU A 126 -20.43 -21.43 26.07
CA LEU A 126 -19.66 -21.82 24.89
C LEU A 126 -18.46 -22.71 25.29
N GLU A 127 -18.11 -23.67 24.44
CA GLU A 127 -17.04 -24.65 24.73
C GLU A 127 -15.63 -24.14 24.36
N GLY A 128 -15.51 -23.20 23.44
CA GLY A 128 -14.26 -22.51 23.12
C GLY A 128 -13.18 -23.35 22.43
N ARG A 129 -13.52 -24.48 21.84
CA ARG A 129 -12.55 -25.37 21.19
C ARG A 129 -12.28 -25.02 19.71
N ARG A 130 -13.17 -24.27 19.08
CA ARG A 130 -13.19 -23.98 17.64
C ARG A 130 -13.39 -22.49 17.39
N PRO A 131 -13.15 -22.00 16.17
CA PRO A 131 -13.58 -20.66 15.79
C PRO A 131 -15.06 -20.46 16.09
N PHE A 132 -15.42 -19.31 16.62
CA PHE A 132 -16.82 -18.98 16.86
C PHE A 132 -17.57 -18.92 15.53
N LEU A 133 -18.61 -19.73 15.40
CA LEU A 133 -19.48 -19.81 14.22
C LEU A 133 -20.88 -19.33 14.57
N LEU A 134 -21.37 -18.40 13.79
CA LEU A 134 -22.72 -17.91 13.83
C LEU A 134 -23.42 -18.31 12.53
N THR A 135 -24.42 -19.16 12.61
CA THR A 135 -25.27 -19.53 11.47
C THR A 135 -26.56 -18.75 11.52
N ILE A 136 -26.95 -18.16 10.42
CA ILE A 136 -28.14 -17.35 10.26
C ILE A 136 -28.98 -17.98 9.15
N ASP A 137 -30.12 -18.54 9.52
CA ASP A 137 -31.12 -19.03 8.59
C ASP A 137 -32.25 -18.01 8.52
N SER A 138 -32.56 -17.54 7.32
CA SER A 138 -33.63 -16.57 7.10
C SER A 138 -34.57 -17.04 6.00
N SER A 139 -35.88 -16.95 6.25
CA SER A 139 -36.90 -17.18 5.24
C SER A 139 -37.45 -15.84 4.76
N SER A 140 -37.47 -15.65 3.45
CA SER A 140 -38.09 -14.50 2.80
C SER A 140 -38.96 -15.00 1.65
N ALA A 141 -40.10 -14.40 1.42
CA ALA A 141 -40.93 -14.68 0.26
C ALA A 141 -40.46 -13.90 -1.00
N ASP A 142 -39.39 -13.11 -0.89
CA ASP A 142 -38.78 -12.44 -2.05
C ASP A 142 -38.28 -13.49 -3.06
N PRO A 143 -38.63 -13.37 -4.37
CA PRO A 143 -38.16 -14.28 -5.39
C PRO A 143 -36.64 -14.23 -5.59
N ARG A 144 -35.99 -13.18 -5.12
CA ARG A 144 -34.52 -13.11 -5.04
C ARG A 144 -34.05 -13.87 -3.80
N PRO A 145 -32.93 -14.58 -3.83
CA PRO A 145 -32.39 -15.30 -2.67
C PRO A 145 -31.81 -14.30 -1.63
N LEU A 146 -32.65 -13.42 -1.13
CA LEU A 146 -32.30 -12.41 -0.12
C LEU A 146 -32.80 -12.86 1.25
N GLY A 147 -31.90 -12.83 2.22
CA GLY A 147 -32.22 -12.99 3.63
C GLY A 147 -32.37 -11.63 4.32
N ILE A 148 -31.50 -11.35 5.27
CA ILE A 148 -31.45 -10.08 6.01
C ILE A 148 -30.18 -9.30 5.65
N ALA A 149 -30.26 -7.98 5.69
CA ALA A 149 -29.09 -7.13 5.58
C ALA A 149 -28.49 -6.91 6.97
N ILE A 150 -27.18 -7.12 7.08
CA ILE A 150 -26.44 -6.97 8.34
C ILE A 150 -25.36 -5.92 8.14
N ASP A 151 -25.32 -4.94 9.02
CA ASP A 151 -24.32 -3.88 9.07
C ASP A 151 -23.08 -4.34 9.86
N TRP A 152 -23.29 -4.74 11.12
CA TRP A 152 -22.23 -5.26 11.96
C TRP A 152 -22.71 -6.36 12.89
N VAL A 153 -21.74 -7.17 13.33
CA VAL A 153 -21.91 -8.20 14.36
C VAL A 153 -20.88 -7.97 15.44
N GLN A 154 -21.31 -7.98 16.68
CA GLN A 154 -20.47 -7.80 17.86
C GLN A 154 -20.64 -8.99 18.81
N LEU A 155 -19.53 -9.56 19.25
CA LEU A 155 -19.48 -10.53 20.31
C LEU A 155 -18.80 -9.91 21.53
N GLU A 156 -19.54 -9.78 22.63
CA GLU A 156 -19.05 -9.18 23.86
C GLU A 156 -19.09 -10.18 25.04
N ARG A 157 -18.31 -9.87 26.06
CA ARG A 157 -18.27 -10.61 27.33
C ARG A 157 -19.04 -9.79 28.36
N ILE A 158 -20.09 -10.36 28.92
CA ILE A 158 -20.92 -9.74 29.97
C ILE A 158 -20.68 -10.34 31.36
N SER A 159 -19.83 -11.38 31.45
CA SER A 159 -19.44 -11.98 32.71
C SER A 159 -17.93 -12.21 32.81
N LYS A 160 -17.43 -12.44 34.03
CA LYS A 160 -16.03 -12.79 34.28
C LYS A 160 -15.67 -14.23 33.80
N GLU A 161 -16.65 -15.11 33.61
CA GLU A 161 -16.44 -16.46 33.11
C GLU A 161 -16.23 -16.49 31.59
N ALA A 162 -16.78 -15.50 30.91
CA ALA A 162 -16.65 -15.37 29.46
C ALA A 162 -15.21 -14.99 29.06
N ARG A 163 -14.63 -15.72 28.11
CA ARG A 163 -13.26 -15.49 27.65
C ARG A 163 -13.17 -15.59 26.13
N PHE A 164 -12.27 -14.79 25.57
CA PHE A 164 -11.78 -14.98 24.21
C PHE A 164 -10.39 -15.61 24.27
N ASP A 165 -10.16 -16.61 23.43
CA ASP A 165 -8.87 -17.26 23.28
C ASP A 165 -8.43 -17.23 21.82
N LEU A 166 -7.12 -16.98 21.62
CA LEU A 166 -6.52 -17.04 20.30
C LEU A 166 -6.41 -18.49 19.82
N LEU A 167 -6.72 -18.71 18.56
CA LEU A 167 -6.56 -20.02 17.93
C LEU A 167 -5.08 -20.41 17.82
N GLY A 168 -4.79 -21.71 17.74
CA GLY A 168 -3.42 -22.21 17.64
C GLY A 168 -2.64 -21.64 16.46
N ALA A 169 -3.29 -21.47 15.30
CA ALA A 169 -2.67 -20.88 14.12
C ALA A 169 -2.26 -19.42 14.37
N THR A 170 -3.08 -18.63 15.06
CA THR A 170 -2.77 -17.24 15.41
C THR A 170 -1.63 -17.15 16.42
N ARG A 171 -1.61 -18.05 17.42
CA ARG A 171 -0.49 -18.13 18.39
C ARG A 171 0.82 -18.46 17.69
N LEU A 172 0.80 -19.41 16.75
CA LEU A 172 1.98 -19.75 15.94
C LEU A 172 2.44 -18.56 15.10
N ALA A 173 1.52 -17.83 14.46
CA ALA A 173 1.84 -16.64 13.66
C ALA A 173 2.50 -15.54 14.52
N LEU A 174 1.98 -15.27 15.72
CA LEU A 174 2.56 -14.31 16.67
C LEU A 174 3.96 -14.72 17.11
N LEU A 175 4.15 -16.03 17.35
CA LEU A 175 5.47 -16.56 17.66
C LEU A 175 6.46 -16.36 16.50
N MET A 176 6.05 -16.67 15.26
CA MET A 176 6.89 -16.49 14.08
C MET A 176 7.22 -15.00 13.83
N LEU A 177 6.28 -14.09 14.07
CA LEU A 177 6.54 -12.65 14.02
C LEU A 177 7.61 -12.23 15.02
N ALA A 178 7.51 -12.66 16.29
CA ALA A 178 8.48 -12.31 17.33
C ALA A 178 9.87 -12.87 17.03
N ILE A 179 9.95 -14.14 16.62
CA ILE A 179 11.22 -14.79 16.22
C ILE A 179 11.85 -14.04 15.04
N THR A 180 11.08 -13.74 14.01
CA THR A 180 11.58 -13.04 12.81
C THR A 180 12.01 -11.61 13.17
N ALA A 181 11.24 -10.90 13.99
CA ALA A 181 11.55 -9.56 14.46
C ALA A 181 12.85 -9.50 15.28
N PHE A 182 13.23 -10.58 15.97
CA PHE A 182 14.50 -10.71 16.65
C PHE A 182 15.63 -11.13 15.71
N LEU A 183 15.44 -12.22 14.97
CA LEU A 183 16.51 -12.85 14.19
C LEU A 183 16.97 -11.99 13.02
N ALA A 184 16.08 -11.36 12.27
CA ALA A 184 16.45 -10.64 11.05
C ALA A 184 17.37 -9.45 11.34
N PRO A 185 17.07 -8.54 12.30
CA PRO A 185 18.00 -7.49 12.70
C PRO A 185 19.31 -8.06 13.27
N ARG A 186 19.20 -9.10 14.11
CA ARG A 186 20.38 -9.72 14.75
C ARG A 186 21.34 -10.32 13.72
N LEU A 187 20.81 -11.01 12.72
CA LEU A 187 21.58 -11.56 11.59
C LEU A 187 22.18 -10.45 10.72
N SER A 188 21.62 -9.27 10.69
CA SER A 188 22.10 -8.12 9.89
C SER A 188 23.13 -7.24 10.61
N GLY A 189 23.52 -7.60 11.84
CA GLY A 189 24.56 -6.88 12.60
C GLY A 189 24.01 -5.89 13.63
N VAL A 190 22.71 -5.89 13.89
CA VAL A 190 22.12 -5.12 15.00
C VAL A 190 22.56 -5.70 16.34
N SER A 191 22.81 -4.85 17.33
CA SER A 191 23.14 -5.28 18.68
C SER A 191 22.04 -6.16 19.27
N LEU A 192 22.39 -7.01 20.25
CA LEU A 192 21.41 -7.84 20.96
C LEU A 192 20.29 -6.99 21.56
N ALA A 193 20.63 -5.89 22.22
CA ALA A 193 19.65 -4.98 22.80
C ALA A 193 18.72 -4.36 21.74
N GLY A 194 19.26 -3.94 20.59
CA GLY A 194 18.47 -3.37 19.50
C GLY A 194 17.52 -4.40 18.86
N ALA A 195 17.98 -5.63 18.63
CA ALA A 195 17.15 -6.71 18.08
C ALA A 195 16.05 -7.12 19.09
N ALA A 196 16.40 -7.21 20.39
CA ALA A 196 15.45 -7.48 21.46
C ALA A 196 14.40 -6.37 21.58
N ALA A 197 14.83 -5.11 21.55
CA ALA A 197 13.92 -3.96 21.60
C ALA A 197 12.94 -3.97 20.41
N HIS A 198 13.40 -4.24 19.20
CA HIS A 198 12.54 -4.35 18.04
C HIS A 198 11.49 -5.47 18.18
N ALA A 199 11.92 -6.66 18.59
CA ALA A 199 11.00 -7.78 18.81
C ALA A 199 10.01 -7.51 19.95
N ALA A 200 10.46 -6.85 21.02
CA ALA A 200 9.61 -6.44 22.13
C ALA A 200 8.54 -5.42 21.68
N VAL A 201 8.91 -4.45 20.84
CA VAL A 201 7.96 -3.48 20.26
C VAL A 201 6.93 -4.19 19.39
N VAL A 202 7.34 -5.08 18.49
CA VAL A 202 6.43 -5.85 17.65
C VAL A 202 5.46 -6.68 18.50
N THR A 203 5.99 -7.37 19.53
CA THR A 203 5.16 -8.14 20.46
C THR A 203 4.20 -7.24 21.23
N ALA A 204 4.64 -6.09 21.74
CA ALA A 204 3.81 -5.15 22.47
C ALA A 204 2.67 -4.57 21.60
N VAL A 205 2.95 -4.25 20.35
CA VAL A 205 1.92 -3.80 19.39
C VAL A 205 0.87 -4.89 19.17
N MET A 206 1.29 -6.16 19.03
CA MET A 206 0.36 -7.28 18.87
C MET A 206 -0.45 -7.56 20.15
N VAL A 207 0.16 -7.41 21.33
CA VAL A 207 -0.54 -7.49 22.63
C VAL A 207 -1.61 -6.40 22.74
N ALA A 208 -1.24 -5.16 22.42
CA ALA A 208 -2.19 -4.05 22.41
C ALA A 208 -3.32 -4.27 21.39
N GLY A 209 -2.98 -4.76 20.20
CA GLY A 209 -3.96 -5.15 19.18
C GLY A 209 -4.93 -6.22 19.67
N CYS A 210 -4.42 -7.29 20.31
CA CYS A 210 -5.27 -8.35 20.89
C CYS A 210 -6.21 -7.83 22.00
N ALA A 211 -5.80 -6.81 22.74
CA ALA A 211 -6.64 -6.21 23.77
C ALA A 211 -7.69 -5.25 23.18
N TRP A 212 -7.33 -4.52 22.14
CA TRP A 212 -8.15 -3.44 21.58
C TRP A 212 -9.07 -3.89 20.44
N ASP A 213 -8.51 -4.61 19.47
CA ASP A 213 -9.21 -5.17 18.31
C ASP A 213 -8.63 -6.55 17.98
N ILE A 214 -9.22 -7.58 18.57
CA ILE A 214 -8.75 -8.95 18.46
C ILE A 214 -8.86 -9.49 17.03
N LEU A 215 -9.83 -9.04 16.24
CA LEU A 215 -10.03 -9.50 14.85
C LEU A 215 -8.95 -8.92 13.94
N ALA A 216 -8.63 -7.64 14.11
CA ALA A 216 -7.54 -7.01 13.37
C ALA A 216 -6.18 -7.64 13.75
N ALA A 217 -5.91 -7.84 15.04
CA ALA A 217 -4.67 -8.47 15.49
C ALA A 217 -4.52 -9.91 14.95
N GLU A 218 -5.60 -10.68 14.95
CA GLU A 218 -5.62 -12.03 14.39
C GLU A 218 -5.27 -12.03 12.92
N ARG A 219 -5.93 -11.20 12.12
CA ARG A 219 -5.72 -11.12 10.68
C ARG A 219 -4.31 -10.62 10.34
N ILE A 220 -3.85 -9.56 10.99
CA ILE A 220 -2.49 -9.03 10.81
C ILE A 220 -1.44 -10.11 11.16
N ALA A 221 -1.63 -10.84 12.25
CA ALA A 221 -0.74 -11.92 12.62
C ALA A 221 -0.75 -13.04 11.56
N ARG A 222 -1.92 -13.59 11.27
CA ARG A 222 -2.09 -14.78 10.42
C ARG A 222 -1.63 -14.54 8.97
N GLU A 223 -1.99 -13.40 8.39
CA GLU A 223 -1.65 -13.08 7.00
C GLU A 223 -0.32 -12.33 6.89
N GLY A 224 0.03 -11.52 7.90
CA GLY A 224 1.20 -10.66 7.87
C GLY A 224 2.52 -11.37 8.18
N TRP A 225 2.54 -12.45 9.01
CA TRP A 225 3.80 -13.05 9.45
C TRP A 225 4.62 -13.63 8.28
N THR A 226 3.99 -14.25 7.31
CA THR A 226 4.67 -14.82 6.13
C THR A 226 5.32 -13.75 5.28
N VAL A 227 4.59 -12.64 5.06
CA VAL A 227 5.08 -11.47 4.32
C VAL A 227 6.21 -10.80 5.09
N TYR A 228 6.05 -10.66 6.41
CA TYR A 228 7.07 -10.09 7.29
C TYR A 228 8.36 -10.93 7.25
N ALA A 229 8.24 -12.25 7.31
CA ALA A 229 9.38 -13.16 7.23
C ALA A 229 10.05 -13.13 5.84
N ALA A 230 9.26 -13.09 4.77
CA ALA A 230 9.79 -13.01 3.40
C ALA A 230 10.57 -11.70 3.17
N VAL A 231 9.99 -10.55 3.55
CA VAL A 231 10.67 -9.24 3.44
C VAL A 231 11.90 -9.19 4.35
N ALA A 232 11.81 -9.75 5.56
CA ALA A 232 12.96 -9.86 6.46
C ALA A 232 14.09 -10.67 5.81
N GLY A 233 13.78 -11.81 5.19
CA GLY A 233 14.74 -12.63 4.45
C GLY A 233 15.41 -11.86 3.30
N ILE A 234 14.60 -11.14 2.49
CA ILE A 234 15.12 -10.32 1.39
C ILE A 234 16.01 -9.19 1.94
N ALA A 235 15.56 -8.47 2.98
CA ALA A 235 16.33 -7.39 3.58
C ALA A 235 17.67 -7.88 4.16
N VAL A 236 17.68 -9.05 4.83
CA VAL A 236 18.90 -9.70 5.32
C VAL A 236 19.81 -10.11 4.16
N ALA A 237 19.24 -10.67 3.08
CA ALA A 237 19.99 -11.04 1.89
C ALA A 237 20.65 -9.82 1.23
N LEU A 238 19.92 -8.70 1.08
CA LEU A 238 20.47 -7.43 0.58
C LEU A 238 21.59 -6.90 1.49
N ALA A 239 21.38 -6.94 2.81
CA ALA A 239 22.33 -6.48 3.81
C ALA A 239 23.61 -7.33 3.87
N ARG A 240 23.55 -8.62 3.50
CA ARG A 240 24.68 -9.57 3.55
C ARG A 240 25.34 -9.83 2.20
N SER A 241 24.61 -9.70 1.10
CA SER A 241 25.15 -9.92 -0.25
C SER A 241 26.26 -8.92 -0.57
N ARG A 242 27.46 -9.40 -0.89
CA ARG A 242 28.58 -8.54 -1.29
C ARG A 242 28.23 -7.68 -2.51
N ARG A 243 27.52 -8.24 -3.49
CA ARG A 243 27.09 -7.52 -4.71
C ARG A 243 26.10 -6.41 -4.38
N ALA A 244 25.08 -6.70 -3.58
CA ALA A 244 24.07 -5.71 -3.17
C ALA A 244 24.71 -4.60 -2.31
N ARG A 245 25.56 -4.96 -1.36
CA ARG A 245 26.29 -3.98 -0.52
C ARG A 245 27.18 -3.06 -1.36
N HIS A 246 27.90 -3.61 -2.34
CA HIS A 246 28.71 -2.80 -3.25
C HIS A 246 27.86 -1.89 -4.13
N PHE A 247 26.74 -2.40 -4.67
CA PHE A 247 25.81 -1.60 -5.48
C PHE A 247 25.16 -0.47 -4.67
N LEU A 248 24.76 -0.74 -3.44
CA LEU A 248 24.14 0.21 -2.52
C LEU A 248 25.14 1.08 -1.73
N ASP A 249 26.45 0.80 -1.84
CA ASP A 249 27.52 1.44 -1.07
C ASP A 249 27.38 1.28 0.46
N ILE A 250 27.02 0.06 0.90
CA ILE A 250 26.89 -0.31 2.32
C ILE A 250 28.25 -0.83 2.82
N ALA A 251 29.04 0.00 3.49
CA ALA A 251 30.36 -0.39 3.99
C ALA A 251 30.29 -1.11 5.35
N ASP A 252 29.45 -0.62 6.28
CA ASP A 252 29.39 -1.06 7.66
C ASP A 252 28.18 -1.97 7.93
N SER A 253 28.37 -2.99 8.78
CA SER A 253 27.30 -3.89 9.23
C SER A 253 26.27 -3.17 10.11
N ARG A 254 26.63 -2.10 10.82
CA ARG A 254 25.69 -1.28 11.59
C ARG A 254 24.72 -0.56 10.69
N ILE A 255 25.21 -0.03 9.57
CA ILE A 255 24.36 0.59 8.53
C ILE A 255 23.41 -0.45 7.92
N ALA A 256 23.95 -1.63 7.58
CA ALA A 256 23.15 -2.74 7.07
C ALA A 256 22.04 -3.13 8.04
N GLY A 257 22.35 -3.26 9.32
CA GLY A 257 21.38 -3.54 10.37
C GLY A 257 20.31 -2.45 10.53
N ALA A 258 20.72 -1.17 10.48
CA ALA A 258 19.79 -0.05 10.55
C ALA A 258 18.80 -0.06 9.39
N LEU A 259 19.26 -0.34 8.15
CA LEU A 259 18.39 -0.45 6.98
C LEU A 259 17.40 -1.60 7.08
N VAL A 260 17.83 -2.77 7.60
CA VAL A 260 16.92 -3.89 7.86
C VAL A 260 15.86 -3.50 8.87
N LEU A 261 16.24 -2.88 9.99
CA LEU A 261 15.27 -2.39 10.97
C LEU A 261 14.26 -1.41 10.37
N LEU A 262 14.73 -0.44 9.58
CA LEU A 262 13.86 0.53 8.92
C LEU A 262 12.90 -0.12 7.93
N ALA A 263 13.36 -1.09 7.15
CA ALA A 263 12.49 -1.85 6.24
C ALA A 263 11.40 -2.61 7.00
N LEU A 264 11.74 -3.23 8.13
CA LEU A 264 10.79 -4.00 8.94
C LEU A 264 9.80 -3.10 9.68
N VAL A 265 10.23 -1.95 10.19
CA VAL A 265 9.33 -0.94 10.79
C VAL A 265 8.39 -0.38 9.73
N ALA A 266 8.93 -0.03 8.55
CA ALA A 266 8.12 0.43 7.42
C ALA A 266 7.06 -0.61 7.03
N LEU A 267 7.45 -1.89 6.94
CA LEU A 267 6.53 -2.98 6.61
C LEU A 267 5.45 -3.16 7.68
N ALA A 268 5.83 -3.17 8.96
CA ALA A 268 4.87 -3.32 10.05
C ALA A 268 3.78 -2.24 9.99
N LEU A 269 4.16 -0.97 9.81
CA LEU A 269 3.20 0.14 9.66
C LEU A 269 2.25 -0.07 8.47
N ARG A 270 2.77 -0.57 7.34
CA ARG A 270 1.97 -0.80 6.13
C ARG A 270 1.02 -1.99 6.28
N LEU A 271 1.49 -3.09 6.88
CA LEU A 271 0.67 -4.27 7.11
C LEU A 271 -0.48 -4.00 8.08
N VAL A 272 -0.25 -3.19 9.13
CA VAL A 272 -1.32 -2.79 10.06
C VAL A 272 -2.44 -2.07 9.32
N ILE A 273 -2.12 -1.21 8.34
CA ILE A 273 -3.12 -0.50 7.54
C ILE A 273 -3.84 -1.46 6.59
N LEU A 274 -3.09 -2.23 5.80
CA LEU A 274 -3.63 -2.99 4.66
C LEU A 274 -4.34 -4.29 5.07
N LEU A 275 -3.94 -4.89 6.18
CA LEU A 275 -4.53 -6.13 6.69
C LEU A 275 -5.63 -5.89 7.73
N HIS A 276 -5.93 -4.63 8.07
CA HIS A 276 -7.05 -4.34 8.95
C HIS A 276 -8.36 -4.82 8.30
N PRO A 277 -9.27 -5.52 9.02
CA PRO A 277 -10.51 -6.05 8.44
C PRO A 277 -11.40 -5.00 7.76
N GLN A 278 -11.39 -3.78 8.26
CA GLN A 278 -12.17 -2.66 7.74
C GLN A 278 -11.46 -1.89 6.63
N PHE A 279 -10.22 -2.27 6.25
CA PHE A 279 -9.53 -1.60 5.16
C PHE A 279 -10.26 -1.88 3.84
N TYR A 280 -10.72 -0.83 3.20
CA TYR A 280 -11.32 -0.91 1.87
C TYR A 280 -11.03 0.32 1.03
N TYR A 281 -10.73 0.06 -0.23
CA TYR A 281 -10.76 1.05 -1.30
C TYR A 281 -11.17 0.33 -2.59
N PRO A 282 -12.05 0.92 -3.45
CA PRO A 282 -12.58 0.25 -4.65
C PRO A 282 -11.51 -0.34 -5.56
N ASP A 283 -10.39 0.36 -5.75
CA ASP A 283 -9.29 -0.08 -6.62
C ASP A 283 -8.65 -1.40 -6.18
N VAL A 284 -8.78 -1.79 -4.91
CA VAL A 284 -8.31 -3.11 -4.44
C VAL A 284 -8.98 -4.23 -5.23
N ARG A 285 -10.30 -4.13 -5.46
CA ARG A 285 -11.06 -5.13 -6.26
C ARG A 285 -10.60 -5.17 -7.71
N VAL A 286 -10.34 -4.00 -8.30
CA VAL A 286 -9.83 -3.88 -9.68
C VAL A 286 -8.51 -4.61 -9.81
N HIS A 287 -7.58 -4.33 -8.90
CA HIS A 287 -6.27 -4.99 -8.91
C HIS A 287 -6.36 -6.48 -8.58
N ALA A 288 -7.24 -6.85 -7.64
CA ALA A 288 -7.49 -8.24 -7.28
C ALA A 288 -8.07 -9.05 -8.45
N LEU A 289 -8.97 -8.46 -9.24
CA LEU A 289 -9.52 -9.11 -10.43
C LEU A 289 -8.41 -9.53 -11.42
N PHE A 290 -7.47 -8.64 -11.72
CA PHE A 290 -6.35 -8.98 -12.60
C PHE A 290 -5.43 -10.03 -11.97
N ALA A 291 -5.14 -9.94 -10.69
CA ALA A 291 -4.36 -10.96 -9.98
C ALA A 291 -5.08 -12.33 -9.94
N TRP A 292 -6.40 -12.34 -9.79
CA TRP A 292 -7.24 -13.53 -9.87
C TRP A 292 -7.22 -14.17 -11.25
N GLN A 293 -7.36 -13.35 -12.31
CA GLN A 293 -7.28 -13.84 -13.69
C GLN A 293 -5.91 -14.46 -13.99
N LEU A 294 -4.84 -13.84 -13.49
CA LEU A 294 -3.50 -14.38 -13.58
C LEU A 294 -3.39 -15.76 -12.89
N GLY A 295 -3.94 -15.90 -11.69
CA GLY A 295 -3.97 -17.17 -10.96
C GLY A 295 -4.76 -18.25 -11.68
N ARG A 296 -5.90 -17.88 -12.30
CA ARG A 296 -6.80 -18.81 -13.02
C ARG A 296 -6.27 -19.26 -14.38
N ARG A 297 -5.73 -18.31 -15.17
CA ARG A 297 -5.33 -18.56 -16.57
C ARG A 297 -3.84 -18.87 -16.74
N GLY A 298 -3.05 -18.69 -15.67
CA GLY A 298 -1.60 -18.71 -15.74
C GLY A 298 -1.03 -17.51 -16.51
N LEU A 299 0.29 -17.39 -16.53
CA LEU A 299 0.98 -16.22 -17.09
C LEU A 299 0.69 -16.02 -18.60
N VAL A 300 0.76 -17.08 -19.38
CA VAL A 300 0.57 -16.99 -20.85
C VAL A 300 -0.87 -16.63 -21.19
N GLY A 301 -1.85 -17.30 -20.57
CA GLY A 301 -3.26 -17.01 -20.77
C GLY A 301 -3.62 -15.59 -20.32
N PHE A 302 -3.08 -15.13 -19.20
CA PHE A 302 -3.25 -13.78 -18.71
C PHE A 302 -2.75 -12.75 -19.74
N LEU A 303 -1.50 -12.86 -20.20
CA LEU A 303 -0.93 -11.90 -21.15
C LEU A 303 -1.67 -11.87 -22.49
N ARG A 304 -2.21 -13.02 -22.93
CA ARG A 304 -2.98 -13.12 -24.19
C ARG A 304 -4.28 -12.30 -24.12
N HIS A 305 -5.01 -12.38 -23.01
CA HIS A 305 -6.32 -11.75 -22.85
C HIS A 305 -6.30 -10.43 -22.08
N PHE A 306 -5.15 -10.02 -21.55
CA PHE A 306 -5.05 -8.89 -20.63
C PHE A 306 -5.59 -7.58 -21.21
N THR A 307 -5.34 -7.32 -22.50
CA THR A 307 -5.82 -6.11 -23.17
C THR A 307 -7.35 -6.14 -23.33
N GLU A 308 -7.90 -7.28 -23.75
CA GLU A 308 -9.35 -7.46 -23.93
C GLU A 308 -10.08 -7.35 -22.60
N ASP A 309 -9.53 -7.96 -21.54
CA ASP A 309 -10.11 -7.90 -20.20
C ASP A 309 -10.13 -6.47 -19.64
N GLN A 310 -9.12 -5.63 -19.91
CA GLN A 310 -9.16 -4.23 -19.50
C GLN A 310 -10.31 -3.47 -20.17
N PHE A 311 -10.54 -3.67 -21.46
CA PHE A 311 -11.67 -3.05 -22.16
C PHE A 311 -13.01 -3.63 -21.70
N ARG A 312 -13.11 -4.95 -21.57
CA ARG A 312 -14.34 -5.64 -21.14
C ARG A 312 -14.86 -5.19 -19.79
N PHE A 313 -13.96 -4.94 -18.83
CA PHE A 313 -14.34 -4.50 -17.50
C PHE A 313 -14.30 -2.98 -17.32
N SER A 314 -14.22 -2.22 -18.43
CA SER A 314 -14.06 -0.76 -18.42
C SER A 314 -12.89 -0.26 -17.55
N LEU A 315 -11.94 -1.16 -17.28
CA LEU A 315 -10.77 -0.85 -16.48
C LEU A 315 -9.72 -0.15 -17.33
N GLY A 316 -9.16 0.94 -16.82
CA GLY A 316 -8.24 1.76 -17.59
C GLY A 316 -8.93 2.63 -18.65
N LEU A 317 -10.25 2.72 -18.63
CA LEU A 317 -11.04 3.70 -19.39
C LEU A 317 -11.46 4.82 -18.45
N GLN A 318 -11.28 6.04 -18.87
CA GLN A 318 -11.71 7.22 -18.14
C GLN A 318 -12.49 8.14 -19.05
N MET A 319 -13.68 8.56 -18.63
CA MET A 319 -14.47 9.55 -19.34
C MET A 319 -14.14 10.95 -18.82
N GLU A 320 -13.80 11.86 -19.71
CA GLU A 320 -13.53 13.24 -19.38
C GLU A 320 -14.02 14.18 -20.49
N ASN A 321 -14.77 15.20 -20.13
CA ASN A 321 -15.37 16.15 -21.07
C ASN A 321 -16.18 15.47 -22.21
N GLY A 322 -16.87 14.36 -21.90
CA GLY A 322 -17.64 13.61 -22.87
C GLY A 322 -16.82 12.66 -23.78
N HIS A 323 -15.52 12.55 -23.56
CA HIS A 323 -14.64 11.66 -24.31
C HIS A 323 -14.07 10.56 -23.40
N TRP A 324 -13.99 9.34 -23.94
CA TRP A 324 -13.36 8.23 -23.27
C TRP A 324 -11.85 8.19 -23.56
N TYR A 325 -11.05 8.00 -22.53
CA TYR A 325 -9.60 7.85 -22.62
C TYR A 325 -9.19 6.47 -22.12
N ALA A 326 -8.39 5.75 -22.91
CA ALA A 326 -7.78 4.51 -22.48
C ALA A 326 -6.58 4.82 -21.58
N PHE A 327 -6.64 4.36 -20.35
CA PHE A 327 -5.55 4.43 -19.40
C PHE A 327 -5.08 3.02 -19.06
N PRO A 328 -4.24 2.39 -19.91
CA PRO A 328 -3.91 0.99 -19.75
C PRO A 328 -3.08 0.75 -18.48
N TYR A 329 -3.52 -0.19 -17.66
CA TYR A 329 -2.70 -0.71 -16.56
C TYR A 329 -1.63 -1.63 -17.16
N PRO A 330 -0.32 -1.39 -16.88
CA PRO A 330 0.72 -2.28 -17.36
C PRO A 330 0.72 -3.63 -16.64
N PRO A 331 1.15 -4.72 -17.30
CA PRO A 331 1.01 -6.07 -16.76
C PRO A 331 2.00 -6.45 -15.66
N ALA A 332 3.17 -5.78 -15.59
CA ALA A 332 4.28 -6.26 -14.75
C ALA A 332 3.94 -6.29 -13.25
N PHE A 333 3.17 -5.32 -12.75
CA PHE A 333 2.72 -5.34 -11.36
C PHE A 333 1.97 -6.65 -11.03
N TYR A 334 1.03 -7.03 -11.90
CA TYR A 334 0.24 -8.26 -11.70
C TYR A 334 1.10 -9.52 -11.87
N MET A 335 2.04 -9.51 -12.82
CA MET A 335 3.00 -10.61 -12.99
C MET A 335 3.85 -10.83 -11.73
N LEU A 336 4.21 -9.77 -11.02
CA LEU A 336 4.88 -9.85 -9.73
C LEU A 336 3.99 -10.44 -8.63
N CYS A 337 2.65 -10.37 -8.76
CA CYS A 337 1.72 -11.04 -7.84
C CYS A 337 1.63 -12.55 -8.08
N TRP A 338 2.07 -13.06 -9.24
CA TRP A 338 1.92 -14.48 -9.60
C TRP A 338 2.42 -15.47 -8.55
N PRO A 339 3.62 -15.33 -7.97
CA PRO A 339 4.09 -16.25 -6.93
C PRO A 339 3.20 -16.22 -5.67
N LEU A 340 2.64 -15.07 -5.33
CA LEU A 340 1.80 -14.92 -4.14
C LEU A 340 0.44 -15.60 -4.35
N VAL A 341 -0.16 -15.43 -5.52
CA VAL A 341 -1.49 -16.00 -5.82
C VAL A 341 -1.39 -17.51 -6.09
N THR A 342 -0.37 -17.95 -6.85
CA THR A 342 -0.29 -19.34 -7.32
C THR A 342 0.48 -20.26 -6.37
N LEU A 343 1.66 -19.84 -5.90
CA LEU A 343 2.51 -20.68 -5.05
C LEU A 343 2.12 -20.54 -3.57
N ALA A 344 1.97 -19.30 -3.08
CA ALA A 344 1.57 -19.05 -1.71
C ALA A 344 0.04 -19.17 -1.51
N ARG A 345 -0.74 -19.31 -2.58
CA ARG A 345 -2.21 -19.42 -2.56
C ARG A 345 -2.89 -18.30 -1.77
N MET A 346 -2.27 -17.12 -1.79
CA MET A 346 -2.86 -15.93 -1.18
C MET A 346 -4.09 -15.50 -1.97
N ARG A 347 -5.06 -14.94 -1.26
CA ARG A 347 -6.20 -14.27 -1.91
C ARG A 347 -5.68 -13.10 -2.74
N PRO A 348 -6.26 -12.85 -3.91
CA PRO A 348 -5.80 -11.79 -4.82
C PRO A 348 -5.74 -10.41 -4.16
N GLU A 349 -6.74 -10.05 -3.34
CA GLU A 349 -6.82 -8.77 -2.62
C GLU A 349 -5.66 -8.60 -1.63
N VAL A 350 -5.32 -9.68 -0.93
CA VAL A 350 -4.18 -9.70 0.00
C VAL A 350 -2.88 -9.65 -0.78
N ALA A 351 -2.75 -10.44 -1.86
CA ALA A 351 -1.53 -10.53 -2.66
C ALA A 351 -1.12 -9.17 -3.25
N VAL A 352 -2.07 -8.41 -3.84
CA VAL A 352 -1.77 -7.09 -4.42
C VAL A 352 -1.38 -6.08 -3.34
N SER A 353 -2.06 -6.12 -2.20
CA SER A 353 -1.81 -5.23 -1.06
C SER A 353 -0.44 -5.47 -0.42
N VAL A 354 -0.12 -6.75 -0.12
CA VAL A 354 1.14 -7.09 0.55
C VAL A 354 2.36 -6.97 -0.37
N LEU A 355 2.19 -7.18 -1.70
CA LEU A 355 3.26 -6.92 -2.66
C LEU A 355 3.65 -5.43 -2.64
N ALA A 356 2.67 -4.54 -2.71
CA ALA A 356 2.92 -3.09 -2.66
C ALA A 356 3.58 -2.69 -1.33
N ALA A 357 3.09 -3.22 -0.20
CA ALA A 357 3.69 -2.98 1.11
C ALA A 357 5.15 -3.46 1.18
N ALA A 358 5.43 -4.67 0.68
CA ALA A 358 6.76 -5.27 0.69
C ALA A 358 7.76 -4.44 -0.14
N VAL A 359 7.40 -4.14 -1.39
CA VAL A 359 8.26 -3.37 -2.30
C VAL A 359 8.52 -1.98 -1.75
N ASN A 360 7.46 -1.26 -1.34
CA ASN A 360 7.61 0.09 -0.80
C ASN A 360 8.37 0.12 0.54
N SER A 361 8.38 -0.97 1.31
CA SER A 361 9.20 -1.06 2.53
C SER A 361 10.68 -1.30 2.21
N LEU A 362 10.99 -2.02 1.14
CA LEU A 362 12.36 -2.25 0.68
C LEU A 362 12.97 -1.03 -0.02
N GLU A 363 12.18 -0.02 -0.42
CA GLU A 363 12.67 1.24 -1.00
C GLU A 363 13.62 2.00 -0.07
N VAL A 364 13.62 1.72 1.23
CA VAL A 364 14.59 2.32 2.18
C VAL A 364 16.04 2.02 1.76
N PHE A 365 16.30 0.85 1.16
CA PHE A 365 17.61 0.51 0.61
C PHE A 365 17.95 1.35 -0.63
N LEU A 366 16.97 1.62 -1.47
CA LEU A 366 17.13 2.46 -2.67
C LEU A 366 17.39 3.93 -2.27
N ALA A 367 16.62 4.47 -1.33
CA ALA A 367 16.83 5.83 -0.81
C ALA A 367 18.23 5.98 -0.20
N PHE A 368 18.69 4.98 0.56
CA PHE A 368 20.04 4.94 1.07
C PHE A 368 21.08 4.93 -0.07
N GLY A 369 20.94 4.01 -1.04
CA GLY A 369 21.86 3.89 -2.18
C GLY A 369 21.93 5.17 -3.01
N ILE A 370 20.78 5.81 -3.29
CA ILE A 370 20.70 7.10 -4.00
C ILE A 370 21.43 8.18 -3.19
N ALA A 371 21.17 8.27 -1.89
CA ALA A 371 21.85 9.23 -1.01
C ALA A 371 23.38 9.06 -1.05
N ARG A 372 23.86 7.81 -1.01
CA ARG A 372 25.30 7.51 -1.12
C ARG A 372 25.89 7.92 -2.47
N ARG A 373 25.17 7.69 -3.58
CA ARG A 373 25.61 8.14 -4.91
C ARG A 373 25.63 9.66 -5.04
N LEU A 374 24.77 10.35 -4.31
CA LEU A 374 24.78 11.81 -4.19
C LEU A 374 25.68 12.33 -3.05
N ARG A 375 26.70 11.54 -2.66
CA ARG A 375 27.76 11.91 -1.71
C ARG A 375 27.27 12.26 -0.31
N ALA A 376 26.15 11.69 0.13
CA ALA A 376 25.75 11.78 1.52
C ALA A 376 26.64 10.88 2.41
N ALA A 377 26.90 11.31 3.63
CA ALA A 377 27.51 10.45 4.63
C ALA A 377 26.63 9.22 4.88
N ALA A 378 27.22 8.10 5.33
CA ALA A 378 26.45 6.85 5.49
C ALA A 378 25.27 7.02 6.45
N TRP A 379 25.44 7.71 7.56
CA TRP A 379 24.35 7.98 8.51
C TRP A 379 23.30 8.97 7.97
N THR A 380 23.71 9.90 7.11
CA THR A 380 22.76 10.78 6.39
C THR A 380 21.92 9.94 5.43
N GLY A 381 22.51 8.95 4.76
CA GLY A 381 21.78 7.97 3.96
C GLY A 381 20.77 7.16 4.80
N VAL A 382 21.14 6.74 6.01
CA VAL A 382 20.20 6.12 6.97
C VAL A 382 19.09 7.09 7.38
N GLY A 383 19.40 8.38 7.58
CA GLY A 383 18.41 9.43 7.83
C GLY A 383 17.41 9.59 6.66
N ALA A 384 17.88 9.51 5.41
CA ALA A 384 17.01 9.52 4.23
C ALA A 384 16.11 8.28 4.19
N ALA A 385 16.66 7.10 4.48
CA ALA A 385 15.91 5.85 4.58
C ALA A 385 14.85 5.90 5.71
N PHE A 386 15.19 6.48 6.87
CA PHE A 386 14.25 6.73 7.97
C PHE A 386 13.12 7.66 7.56
N ALA A 387 13.45 8.78 6.90
CA ALA A 387 12.44 9.72 6.43
C ALA A 387 11.51 9.08 5.39
N LEU A 388 12.01 8.21 4.51
CA LEU A 388 11.20 7.46 3.55
C LEU A 388 10.29 6.43 4.22
N ALA A 389 10.82 5.71 5.23
CA ALA A 389 10.04 4.68 5.96
C ALA A 389 8.76 5.25 6.58
N LEU A 390 8.83 6.49 7.07
CA LEU A 390 7.73 7.20 7.74
C LEU A 390 7.05 8.25 6.86
N LEU A 391 7.32 8.25 5.55
CA LEU A 391 6.78 9.26 4.63
C LEU A 391 5.26 9.17 4.53
N PRO A 392 4.51 10.21 4.95
CA PRO A 392 3.03 10.19 4.93
C PRO A 392 2.45 9.97 3.53
N LEU A 393 3.12 10.45 2.49
CA LEU A 393 2.74 10.25 1.09
C LEU A 393 2.52 8.77 0.77
N PHE A 394 3.45 7.89 1.14
CA PHE A 394 3.35 6.46 0.84
C PHE A 394 2.25 5.77 1.63
N LEU A 395 2.02 6.19 2.87
CA LEU A 395 0.91 5.68 3.69
C LEU A 395 -0.44 6.10 3.10
N ALA A 396 -0.56 7.35 2.66
CA ALA A 396 -1.75 7.84 1.95
C ALA A 396 -1.99 7.07 0.64
N ARG A 397 -0.95 6.82 -0.16
CA ARG A 397 -1.09 6.07 -1.42
C ARG A 397 -1.49 4.61 -1.19
N LEU A 398 -0.99 3.98 -0.14
CA LEU A 398 -1.42 2.64 0.26
C LEU A 398 -2.89 2.63 0.69
N SER A 399 -3.33 3.61 1.48
CA SER A 399 -4.72 3.71 1.92
C SER A 399 -5.71 3.96 0.77
N LEU A 400 -5.24 4.51 -0.35
CA LEU A 400 -5.99 4.72 -1.60
C LEU A 400 -5.77 3.60 -2.63
N ALA A 401 -5.15 2.48 -2.24
CA ALA A 401 -4.87 1.33 -3.10
C ALA A 401 -4.08 1.64 -4.40
N TYR A 402 -3.27 2.70 -4.42
CA TYR A 402 -2.40 3.01 -5.58
C TYR A 402 -1.21 2.05 -5.68
N PHE A 403 -1.49 0.75 -5.63
CA PHE A 403 -0.48 -0.32 -5.55
C PHE A 403 0.47 -0.36 -6.75
N PRO A 404 -0.02 -0.33 -8.02
CA PRO A 404 0.87 -0.30 -9.17
C PRO A 404 1.77 0.94 -9.21
N ALA A 405 1.26 2.10 -8.73
CA ALA A 405 2.03 3.33 -8.65
C ALA A 405 3.21 3.19 -7.69
N LEU A 406 2.98 2.66 -6.49
CA LEU A 406 4.04 2.46 -5.48
C LEU A 406 5.13 1.52 -5.98
N VAL A 407 4.73 0.39 -6.58
CA VAL A 407 5.70 -0.55 -7.15
C VAL A 407 6.43 0.05 -8.34
N GLY A 408 5.73 0.79 -9.21
CA GLY A 408 6.33 1.50 -10.34
C GLY A 408 7.39 2.51 -9.89
N HIS A 409 7.08 3.32 -8.88
CA HIS A 409 8.05 4.30 -8.35
C HIS A 409 9.26 3.66 -7.66
N ALA A 410 9.09 2.47 -7.07
CA ALA A 410 10.25 1.69 -6.61
C ALA A 410 11.14 1.28 -7.78
N VAL A 411 10.55 0.88 -8.92
CA VAL A 411 11.31 0.58 -10.14
C VAL A 411 11.95 1.87 -10.71
N ASP A 412 11.24 3.01 -10.69
CA ASP A 412 11.81 4.32 -11.06
C ASP A 412 13.05 4.65 -10.20
N ALA A 413 12.98 4.39 -8.88
CA ALA A 413 14.11 4.59 -7.98
C ALA A 413 15.29 3.65 -8.31
N VAL A 414 15.04 2.42 -8.77
CA VAL A 414 16.09 1.51 -9.28
C VAL A 414 16.73 2.09 -10.55
N VAL A 415 15.93 2.61 -11.49
CA VAL A 415 16.43 3.28 -12.71
C VAL A 415 17.34 4.45 -12.33
N ILE A 416 16.89 5.31 -11.42
CA ILE A 416 17.63 6.47 -10.93
C ILE A 416 18.94 6.05 -10.25
N LEU A 417 18.89 5.06 -9.37
CA LEU A 417 20.07 4.55 -8.68
C LEU A 417 21.10 3.95 -9.67
N TYR A 418 20.61 3.19 -10.66
CA TYR A 418 21.47 2.65 -11.71
C TYR A 418 22.10 3.77 -12.55
N LEU A 419 21.29 4.74 -12.99
CA LEU A 419 21.76 5.91 -13.73
C LEU A 419 22.87 6.66 -12.95
N LEU A 420 22.62 6.99 -11.69
CA LEU A 420 23.60 7.66 -10.82
C LEU A 420 24.88 6.82 -10.64
N SER A 421 24.73 5.52 -10.54
CA SER A 421 25.87 4.60 -10.36
C SER A 421 26.75 4.49 -11.61
N ARG A 422 26.19 4.76 -12.80
CA ARG A 422 26.85 4.59 -14.10
C ARG A 422 26.88 5.86 -14.95
N LEU A 423 26.66 7.02 -14.33
CA LEU A 423 26.48 8.28 -15.03
C LEU A 423 27.64 8.63 -15.98
N ARG A 424 28.88 8.33 -15.60
CA ARG A 424 30.08 8.55 -16.43
C ARG A 424 30.32 7.44 -17.46
N GLU A 425 29.59 6.33 -17.40
CA GLU A 425 29.77 5.16 -18.26
C GLU A 425 28.65 5.01 -19.30
N LEU A 426 27.76 6.02 -19.42
CA LEU A 426 26.61 5.98 -20.34
C LEU A 426 26.99 5.89 -21.83
N ALA A 427 28.25 6.13 -22.17
CA ALA A 427 28.77 5.87 -23.51
C ALA A 427 29.01 4.39 -23.83
N ARG A 428 28.97 3.50 -22.81
CA ARG A 428 29.22 2.06 -22.97
C ARG A 428 27.95 1.31 -23.37
N PRO A 429 27.93 0.52 -24.48
CA PRO A 429 26.72 -0.14 -24.98
C PRO A 429 26.02 -1.04 -23.92
N ARG A 430 26.80 -1.76 -23.10
CA ARG A 430 26.22 -2.61 -22.03
C ARG A 430 25.47 -1.80 -20.98
N VAL A 431 25.93 -0.61 -20.65
CA VAL A 431 25.26 0.29 -19.70
C VAL A 431 23.99 0.86 -20.32
N VAL A 432 24.05 1.26 -21.60
CA VAL A 432 22.89 1.73 -22.37
C VAL A 432 21.79 0.67 -22.43
N LEU A 433 22.15 -0.57 -22.79
CA LEU A 433 21.18 -1.67 -22.88
C LEU A 433 20.55 -2.02 -21.52
N ALA A 434 21.37 -2.06 -20.45
CA ALA A 434 20.85 -2.32 -19.11
C ALA A 434 19.92 -1.19 -18.64
N LEU A 435 20.27 0.06 -18.91
CA LEU A 435 19.41 1.22 -18.60
C LEU A 435 18.12 1.19 -19.41
N ALA A 436 18.18 0.85 -20.71
CA ALA A 436 17.00 0.68 -21.56
C ALA A 436 16.06 -0.40 -21.03
N ALA A 437 16.60 -1.55 -20.61
CA ALA A 437 15.82 -2.63 -20.02
C ALA A 437 15.15 -2.20 -18.70
N LEU A 438 15.84 -1.46 -17.85
CA LEU A 438 15.28 -0.92 -16.60
C LEU A 438 14.19 0.12 -16.87
N ILE A 439 14.39 1.03 -17.84
CA ILE A 439 13.36 1.99 -18.26
C ILE A 439 12.14 1.25 -18.80
N ALA A 440 12.31 0.25 -19.66
CA ALA A 440 11.21 -0.57 -20.16
C ALA A 440 10.46 -1.28 -19.00
N ALA A 441 11.19 -1.82 -18.02
CA ALA A 441 10.58 -2.43 -16.85
C ALA A 441 9.76 -1.42 -16.03
N ALA A 442 10.24 -0.19 -15.85
CA ALA A 442 9.51 0.88 -15.18
C ALA A 442 8.20 1.21 -15.93
N LEU A 443 8.29 1.40 -17.25
CA LEU A 443 7.14 1.69 -18.11
C LEU A 443 6.11 0.55 -18.11
N LEU A 444 6.57 -0.70 -18.09
CA LEU A 444 5.70 -1.89 -18.04
C LEU A 444 5.14 -2.17 -16.63
N THR A 445 5.62 -1.47 -15.60
CA THR A 445 5.10 -1.58 -14.22
C THR A 445 4.07 -0.49 -13.93
N TYR A 446 4.32 0.73 -14.41
CA TYR A 446 3.44 1.85 -14.17
C TYR A 446 3.48 2.87 -15.32
N THR A 447 2.31 3.16 -15.90
CA THR A 447 2.21 4.01 -17.11
C THR A 447 2.76 5.42 -16.88
N GLN A 448 2.59 6.00 -15.70
CA GLN A 448 3.06 7.34 -15.42
C GLN A 448 4.59 7.48 -15.37
N SER A 449 5.33 6.38 -15.22
CA SER A 449 6.79 6.39 -15.36
C SER A 449 7.22 6.96 -16.72
N LEU A 450 6.38 6.78 -17.77
CA LEU A 450 6.62 7.42 -19.08
C LEU A 450 6.68 8.95 -18.96
N LEU A 451 5.67 9.55 -18.33
CA LEU A 451 5.62 11.00 -18.14
C LEU A 451 6.77 11.51 -17.26
N ASN A 452 7.05 10.77 -16.18
CA ASN A 452 8.13 11.10 -15.26
C ASN A 452 9.48 11.17 -15.96
N PHE A 453 9.81 10.14 -16.75
CA PHE A 453 11.08 10.11 -17.50
C PHE A 453 11.07 11.02 -18.72
N ALA A 454 9.92 11.24 -19.38
CA ALA A 454 9.78 12.18 -20.48
C ALA A 454 10.02 13.64 -20.03
N VAL A 455 9.87 13.95 -18.75
CA VAL A 455 10.20 15.27 -18.19
C VAL A 455 11.61 15.27 -17.59
N LEU A 456 11.95 14.30 -16.76
CA LEU A 456 13.24 14.24 -16.06
C LEU A 456 14.44 14.16 -17.03
N MET A 457 14.37 13.27 -18.04
CA MET A 457 15.52 13.03 -18.92
C MET A 457 15.86 14.23 -19.81
N PRO A 458 14.90 14.88 -20.50
CA PRO A 458 15.18 16.10 -21.25
C PRO A 458 15.67 17.25 -20.36
N LEU A 459 15.06 17.47 -19.19
CA LEU A 459 15.54 18.49 -18.25
C LEU A 459 16.98 18.23 -17.84
N PHE A 460 17.31 16.97 -17.54
CA PHE A 460 18.68 16.60 -17.20
C PHE A 460 19.65 16.85 -18.36
N LEU A 461 19.28 16.49 -19.59
CA LEU A 461 20.10 16.73 -20.78
C LEU A 461 20.33 18.24 -21.02
N VAL A 462 19.27 19.04 -20.91
CA VAL A 462 19.37 20.51 -21.07
C VAL A 462 20.31 21.10 -20.02
N VAL A 463 20.11 20.77 -18.74
CA VAL A 463 20.95 21.31 -17.65
C VAL A 463 22.39 20.81 -17.77
N LEU A 464 22.59 19.53 -18.14
CA LEU A 464 23.91 18.93 -18.32
C LEU A 464 24.70 19.65 -19.43
N LEU A 465 24.09 19.78 -20.61
CA LEU A 465 24.74 20.34 -21.80
C LEU A 465 24.85 21.88 -21.79
N ALA A 466 24.07 22.55 -20.95
CA ALA A 466 24.14 24.04 -20.83
C ALA A 466 25.52 24.51 -20.36
N ARG A 467 26.20 23.73 -19.51
CA ARG A 467 27.49 24.10 -18.91
C ARG A 467 28.68 23.26 -19.40
N ASP A 468 28.44 22.00 -19.74
CA ASP A 468 29.52 21.10 -20.20
C ASP A 468 29.16 20.50 -21.56
N ARG A 469 29.84 21.00 -22.61
CA ARG A 469 29.68 20.54 -24.00
C ARG A 469 30.86 19.70 -24.48
N SER A 470 31.65 19.12 -23.53
CA SER A 470 32.77 18.26 -23.88
C SER A 470 32.30 17.05 -24.71
N ARG A 471 33.23 16.46 -25.47
CA ARG A 471 32.95 15.27 -26.30
C ARG A 471 32.48 14.11 -25.45
N GLU A 472 33.01 13.96 -24.24
CA GLU A 472 32.63 12.91 -23.29
C GLU A 472 31.17 13.11 -22.81
N THR A 473 30.83 14.33 -22.38
CA THR A 473 29.47 14.65 -21.92
C THR A 473 28.45 14.48 -23.04
N ARG A 474 28.77 14.88 -24.28
CA ARG A 474 27.88 14.63 -25.43
C ARG A 474 27.69 13.16 -25.73
N ARG A 475 28.72 12.30 -25.58
CA ARG A 475 28.59 10.85 -25.73
C ARG A 475 27.71 10.24 -24.63
N CYS A 476 27.87 10.67 -23.38
CA CYS A 476 27.00 10.24 -22.28
C CYS A 476 25.55 10.68 -22.50
N ALA A 477 25.33 11.90 -22.97
CA ALA A 477 24.02 12.42 -23.33
C ALA A 477 23.36 11.59 -24.45
N ALA A 478 24.12 11.29 -25.52
CA ALA A 478 23.65 10.43 -26.60
C ALA A 478 23.29 9.03 -26.10
N GLY A 479 24.12 8.44 -25.24
CA GLY A 479 23.83 7.15 -24.61
C GLY A 479 22.53 7.16 -23.80
N LEU A 480 22.24 8.23 -23.06
CA LEU A 480 21.00 8.38 -22.31
C LEU A 480 19.78 8.49 -23.24
N VAL A 481 19.89 9.26 -24.32
CA VAL A 481 18.81 9.37 -25.34
C VAL A 481 18.54 8.01 -25.97
N VAL A 482 19.59 7.28 -26.35
CA VAL A 482 19.44 5.93 -26.94
C VAL A 482 18.82 4.97 -25.94
N ALA A 483 19.23 4.99 -24.66
CA ALA A 483 18.63 4.15 -23.63
C ALA A 483 17.15 4.46 -23.43
N GLY A 484 16.78 5.73 -23.37
CA GLY A 484 15.38 6.17 -23.27
C GLY A 484 14.54 5.73 -24.46
N ALA A 485 15.04 5.95 -25.68
CA ALA A 485 14.36 5.56 -26.91
C ALA A 485 14.19 4.04 -27.02
N LEU A 486 15.24 3.24 -26.74
CA LEU A 486 15.17 1.79 -26.77
C LEU A 486 14.21 1.26 -25.68
N GLY A 487 14.22 1.83 -24.47
CA GLY A 487 13.29 1.45 -23.41
C GLY A 487 11.83 1.73 -23.77
N ALA A 488 11.57 2.89 -24.38
CA ALA A 488 10.25 3.27 -24.87
C ALA A 488 9.79 2.35 -26.02
N VAL A 489 10.64 2.11 -27.02
CA VAL A 489 10.33 1.20 -28.14
C VAL A 489 10.06 -0.21 -27.63
N LEU A 490 10.87 -0.73 -26.71
CA LEU A 490 10.66 -2.05 -26.12
C LEU A 490 9.30 -2.14 -25.40
N SER A 491 8.94 -1.13 -24.63
CA SER A 491 7.64 -1.11 -23.94
C SER A 491 6.45 -0.96 -24.91
N LEU A 492 6.61 -0.19 -25.98
CA LEU A 492 5.63 -0.09 -27.06
C LEU A 492 5.41 -1.46 -27.75
N VAL A 493 6.49 -2.13 -28.13
CA VAL A 493 6.41 -3.44 -28.81
C VAL A 493 5.79 -4.50 -27.90
N VAL A 494 6.18 -4.52 -26.61
CA VAL A 494 5.71 -5.54 -25.68
C VAL A 494 4.26 -5.32 -25.25
N PHE A 495 3.82 -4.07 -25.08
CA PHE A 495 2.54 -3.78 -24.48
C PHE A 495 1.78 -2.60 -25.09
N TYR A 496 2.32 -1.39 -25.07
CA TYR A 496 1.57 -0.17 -25.39
C TYR A 496 1.16 -0.05 -26.86
N GLY A 497 1.87 -0.70 -27.77
CA GLY A 497 1.55 -0.66 -29.21
C GLY A 497 0.11 -1.08 -29.53
N ARG A 498 -0.47 -1.96 -28.74
CA ARG A 498 -1.87 -2.40 -28.89
C ARG A 498 -2.90 -1.31 -28.57
N TYR A 499 -2.52 -0.30 -27.80
CA TYR A 499 -3.38 0.81 -27.39
C TYR A 499 -3.23 2.05 -28.26
N VAL A 500 -2.16 2.13 -29.09
CA VAL A 500 -1.90 3.28 -29.96
C VAL A 500 -3.07 3.58 -30.89
N PRO A 501 -3.70 2.61 -31.58
CA PRO A 501 -4.87 2.90 -32.42
C PRO A 501 -6.01 3.54 -31.63
N THR A 502 -6.36 2.95 -30.49
CA THR A 502 -7.41 3.47 -29.61
C THR A 502 -7.10 4.89 -29.14
N PHE A 503 -5.85 5.15 -28.74
CA PHE A 503 -5.41 6.49 -28.32
C PHE A 503 -5.54 7.51 -29.48
N ILE A 504 -5.14 7.14 -30.69
CA ILE A 504 -5.27 8.01 -31.88
C ILE A 504 -6.75 8.30 -32.18
N ASP A 505 -7.60 7.28 -32.14
CA ASP A 505 -9.03 7.44 -32.40
C ASP A 505 -9.68 8.37 -31.39
N MET A 506 -9.33 8.23 -30.12
CA MET A 506 -9.78 9.12 -29.04
C MET A 506 -9.34 10.56 -29.25
N GLN A 507 -8.09 10.79 -29.68
CA GLN A 507 -7.60 12.15 -30.00
C GLN A 507 -8.32 12.76 -31.20
N ARG A 508 -8.83 11.96 -32.12
CA ARG A 508 -9.64 12.40 -33.26
C ARG A 508 -11.13 12.60 -32.91
N GLY A 509 -11.51 12.38 -31.65
CA GLY A 509 -12.91 12.47 -31.23
C GLY A 509 -13.79 11.33 -31.78
N ILE A 510 -13.19 10.23 -32.27
CA ILE A 510 -13.93 9.06 -32.69
C ILE A 510 -14.41 8.32 -31.46
N PRO A 511 -15.73 8.25 -31.19
CA PRO A 511 -16.24 7.54 -30.03
C PRO A 511 -15.84 6.06 -30.13
N MET A 512 -15.39 5.49 -29.02
CA MET A 512 -15.27 4.03 -28.95
C MET A 512 -16.67 3.46 -29.20
N SER A 513 -16.77 2.49 -30.12
CA SER A 513 -18.05 1.86 -30.45
C SER A 513 -18.71 1.38 -29.15
N GLU A 514 -20.00 1.66 -28.97
CA GLU A 514 -20.76 1.24 -27.79
C GLU A 514 -20.63 -0.27 -27.53
N GLU A 515 -20.49 -1.10 -28.60
CA GLU A 515 -20.21 -2.53 -28.50
C GLU A 515 -18.92 -2.86 -27.71
N ARG A 516 -17.89 -2.02 -27.75
CA ARG A 516 -16.67 -2.20 -26.93
C ARG A 516 -16.85 -1.76 -25.48
N ILE A 517 -17.79 -0.86 -25.23
CA ILE A 517 -18.10 -0.30 -23.90
C ILE A 517 -19.20 -1.13 -23.21
N LEU A 518 -20.07 -1.80 -23.97
CA LEU A 518 -21.33 -2.39 -23.51
C LEU A 518 -21.27 -3.87 -23.11
N LEU A 519 -20.13 -4.45 -22.92
CA LEU A 519 -20.08 -5.76 -22.27
C LEU A 519 -20.21 -5.63 -20.74
N GLU A 520 -21.43 -5.31 -20.30
CA GLU A 520 -21.91 -5.15 -18.94
C GLU A 520 -21.84 -3.70 -18.38
N LYS A 521 -22.83 -2.89 -18.74
CA LYS A 521 -23.38 -1.94 -17.74
C LYS A 521 -23.82 -2.78 -16.53
N PRO A 522 -23.36 -2.47 -15.30
CA PRO A 522 -24.06 -2.95 -14.13
C PRO A 522 -25.53 -2.52 -14.29
N SER A 523 -26.45 -3.44 -14.05
CA SER A 523 -27.89 -3.30 -14.29
C SER A 523 -28.58 -2.21 -13.43
N THR A 524 -27.82 -1.49 -12.67
CA THR A 524 -28.22 -0.27 -11.96
C THR A 524 -27.21 0.83 -12.27
N PRO A 525 -27.63 1.98 -12.82
CA PRO A 525 -26.76 3.14 -12.86
C PRO A 525 -26.49 3.52 -11.41
N VAL A 526 -25.29 3.23 -10.92
CA VAL A 526 -24.78 3.87 -9.72
C VAL A 526 -24.71 5.35 -10.08
N PRO A 527 -25.40 6.25 -9.36
CA PRO A 527 -25.34 7.68 -9.62
C PRO A 527 -23.89 8.10 -9.70
N ALA A 528 -23.54 8.92 -10.68
CA ALA A 528 -22.15 9.34 -10.92
C ALA A 528 -21.49 10.01 -9.69
N ASP A 529 -22.30 10.52 -8.80
CA ASP A 529 -21.97 11.13 -7.52
C ASP A 529 -21.57 10.12 -6.43
N GLU A 530 -21.92 8.84 -6.59
CA GLU A 530 -21.55 7.77 -5.63
C GLU A 530 -20.26 7.03 -5.99
N LEU A 531 -19.78 7.16 -7.23
CA LEU A 531 -18.65 6.36 -7.76
C LEU A 531 -17.28 6.94 -7.47
N ALA A 532 -17.19 8.19 -7.06
CA ALA A 532 -15.95 8.76 -6.57
C ALA A 532 -16.18 9.25 -5.15
N PRO A 533 -15.34 8.89 -4.17
CA PRO A 533 -15.03 9.89 -3.16
C PRO A 533 -14.54 11.07 -3.99
N GLN A 534 -15.30 12.14 -4.07
CA GLN A 534 -14.83 13.39 -4.64
C GLN A 534 -13.48 13.61 -3.97
N GLU A 535 -12.39 13.39 -4.72
CA GLU A 535 -11.12 13.99 -4.29
C GLU A 535 -11.52 15.43 -4.00
N PRO A 536 -11.29 15.95 -2.79
CA PRO A 536 -11.74 17.28 -2.41
C PRO A 536 -11.38 18.17 -3.58
N ASP A 537 -12.39 18.82 -4.16
CA ASP A 537 -12.36 19.56 -5.41
C ASP A 537 -10.96 20.13 -5.57
N ASP A 538 -10.21 19.65 -6.57
CA ASP A 538 -8.83 20.16 -6.75
C ASP A 538 -8.97 21.68 -6.91
N PRO A 539 -8.66 22.48 -5.88
CA PRO A 539 -8.89 23.93 -5.93
C PRO A 539 -8.12 24.59 -7.08
N PHE A 540 -7.34 23.79 -7.79
CA PHE A 540 -6.57 24.15 -8.96
C PHE A 540 -7.16 23.59 -10.27
N ALA A 541 -8.26 22.84 -10.23
CA ALA A 541 -8.99 22.41 -11.43
C ALA A 541 -9.69 23.62 -12.07
N GLY A 542 -9.53 23.81 -13.37
CA GLY A 542 -10.22 24.87 -14.13
C GLY A 542 -9.64 25.04 -15.55
N PRO A 543 -10.44 25.56 -16.48
CA PRO A 543 -10.13 25.56 -17.90
C PRO A 543 -9.04 26.56 -18.33
N THR A 544 -8.57 27.45 -17.45
CA THR A 544 -7.63 28.50 -17.83
C THR A 544 -6.18 28.14 -17.51
N VAL A 545 -5.33 28.21 -18.53
CA VAL A 545 -3.87 28.07 -18.41
C VAL A 545 -3.33 29.19 -17.50
N ASN A 546 -2.85 28.84 -16.32
CA ASN A 546 -2.23 29.78 -15.40
C ASN A 546 -1.01 29.15 -14.71
N PRO A 547 0.22 29.54 -15.08
CA PRO A 547 1.44 28.99 -14.48
C PRO A 547 1.48 29.10 -12.94
N TRP A 548 0.91 30.18 -12.38
CA TRP A 548 0.84 30.36 -10.93
C TRP A 548 -0.03 29.31 -10.22
N ARG A 549 -1.02 28.74 -10.92
CA ARG A 549 -1.76 27.59 -10.39
C ARG A 549 -0.85 26.39 -10.20
N GLY A 550 0.01 26.08 -11.16
CA GLY A 550 0.98 24.98 -11.05
C GLY A 550 1.96 25.18 -9.90
N VAL A 551 2.46 26.39 -9.72
CA VAL A 551 3.35 26.74 -8.59
C VAL A 551 2.61 26.57 -7.25
N ARG A 552 1.39 27.09 -7.13
CA ARG A 552 0.57 26.96 -5.92
C ARG A 552 0.24 25.50 -5.64
N LYS A 553 -0.11 24.72 -6.67
CA LYS A 553 -0.36 23.28 -6.56
C LYS A 553 0.87 22.54 -6.04
N ALA A 554 2.05 22.83 -6.59
CA ALA A 554 3.29 22.24 -6.12
C ALA A 554 3.56 22.59 -4.64
N ALA A 555 3.44 23.85 -4.26
CA ALA A 555 3.63 24.30 -2.88
C ALA A 555 2.62 23.66 -1.92
N TRP A 556 1.34 23.62 -2.32
CA TRP A 556 0.27 23.00 -1.52
C TRP A 556 0.50 21.50 -1.30
N ARG A 557 0.82 20.75 -2.34
CA ARG A 557 1.11 19.31 -2.24
C ARG A 557 2.32 19.03 -1.36
N LEU A 558 3.37 19.84 -1.50
CA LEU A 558 4.53 19.73 -0.63
C LEU A 558 4.16 19.96 0.83
N TYR A 559 3.33 20.98 1.11
CA TYR A 559 2.86 21.26 2.46
C TYR A 559 1.94 20.14 3.01
N VAL A 560 1.01 19.63 2.21
CA VAL A 560 0.08 18.56 2.63
C VAL A 560 0.82 17.31 3.08
N PHE A 561 1.86 16.89 2.35
CA PHE A 561 2.56 15.63 2.63
C PHE A 561 3.78 15.79 3.56
N TYR A 562 4.37 16.97 3.64
CA TYR A 562 5.56 17.20 4.45
C TYR A 562 5.35 18.21 5.58
N GLY A 563 4.21 18.92 5.61
CA GLY A 563 3.93 19.94 6.63
C GLY A 563 5.00 21.03 6.65
N VAL A 564 5.39 21.43 7.84
CA VAL A 564 6.45 22.42 8.06
C VAL A 564 7.83 21.99 7.54
N PHE A 565 8.04 20.67 7.35
CA PHE A 565 9.27 20.13 6.77
C PHE A 565 9.45 20.45 5.28
N ALA A 566 8.41 20.99 4.61
CA ALA A 566 8.53 21.51 3.26
C ALA A 566 9.63 22.59 3.14
N PHE A 567 9.76 23.45 4.14
CA PHE A 567 10.85 24.46 4.19
C PHE A 567 12.23 23.81 4.34
N ALA A 568 12.32 22.74 5.14
CA ALA A 568 13.55 21.99 5.30
C ALA A 568 13.94 21.27 4.00
N ILE A 569 12.98 20.82 3.18
CA ILE A 569 13.27 20.26 1.85
C ILE A 569 13.94 21.31 0.96
N ILE A 570 13.39 22.52 0.89
CA ILE A 570 13.95 23.60 0.06
C ILE A 570 15.39 23.92 0.50
N ALA A 571 15.61 24.12 1.80
CA ALA A 571 16.96 24.36 2.34
C ALA A 571 17.90 23.16 2.08
N GLY A 572 17.40 21.95 2.27
CA GLY A 572 18.16 20.71 2.07
C GLY A 572 18.56 20.48 0.62
N LEU A 573 17.73 20.86 -0.36
CA LEU A 573 18.07 20.77 -1.78
C LEU A 573 19.30 21.62 -2.12
N VAL A 574 19.45 22.81 -1.52
CA VAL A 574 20.65 23.63 -1.65
C VAL A 574 21.87 22.90 -1.10
N LEU A 575 21.73 22.25 0.07
CA LEU A 575 22.81 21.47 0.69
C LEU A 575 23.18 20.24 -0.16
N VAL A 576 22.19 19.52 -0.70
CA VAL A 576 22.41 18.37 -1.60
C VAL A 576 23.16 18.83 -2.85
N ARG A 577 22.71 19.94 -3.46
CA ARG A 577 23.37 20.51 -4.66
C ARG A 577 24.80 20.98 -4.35
N GLY A 578 24.99 21.66 -3.24
CA GLY A 578 26.29 22.18 -2.82
C GLY A 578 27.34 21.09 -2.55
N ALA A 579 26.89 19.89 -2.12
CA ALA A 579 27.76 18.75 -1.89
C ALA A 579 28.25 18.06 -3.18
N GLN A 580 27.72 18.42 -4.38
CA GLN A 580 28.11 17.79 -5.63
C GLN A 580 29.33 18.51 -6.24
N GLU A 581 30.50 17.85 -6.18
CA GLU A 581 31.73 18.38 -6.75
C GLU A 581 31.75 18.34 -8.29
N SER A 582 31.13 17.32 -8.89
CA SER A 582 31.09 17.18 -10.34
C SER A 582 29.78 17.66 -10.94
N TRP A 583 29.88 18.35 -12.08
CA TRP A 583 28.73 18.95 -12.75
C TRP A 583 27.64 17.94 -13.13
N PRO A 584 27.92 16.74 -13.66
CA PRO A 584 26.85 15.82 -14.04
C PRO A 584 25.90 15.45 -12.90
N TYR A 585 26.42 15.24 -11.68
CA TYR A 585 25.58 14.96 -10.51
C TYR A 585 24.81 16.18 -10.05
N ALA A 586 25.45 17.35 -10.09
CA ALA A 586 24.79 18.62 -9.79
C ALA A 586 23.65 18.92 -10.77
N ALA A 587 23.89 18.70 -12.06
CA ALA A 587 22.88 18.84 -13.12
C ALA A 587 21.70 17.88 -12.91
N PHE A 588 22.00 16.65 -12.50
CA PHE A 588 20.96 15.67 -12.20
C PHE A 588 20.09 16.09 -11.01
N VAL A 589 20.68 16.54 -9.91
CA VAL A 589 19.93 17.03 -8.73
C VAL A 589 19.03 18.20 -9.11
N LEU A 590 19.54 19.16 -9.89
CA LEU A 590 18.77 20.32 -10.36
C LEU A 590 17.60 19.90 -11.26
N ALA A 591 17.87 19.05 -12.25
CA ALA A 591 16.86 18.52 -13.16
C ALA A 591 15.79 17.72 -12.41
N TRP A 592 16.21 16.90 -11.45
CA TRP A 592 15.29 16.08 -10.66
C TRP A 592 14.38 16.93 -9.77
N ALA A 593 14.92 17.94 -9.09
CA ALA A 593 14.12 18.90 -8.34
C ALA A 593 13.18 19.71 -9.28
N ALA A 594 13.67 20.14 -10.44
CA ALA A 594 12.89 20.87 -11.44
C ALA A 594 11.75 20.01 -12.05
N THR A 595 11.94 18.68 -12.12
CA THR A 595 10.90 17.76 -12.61
C THR A 595 9.61 17.87 -11.79
N TYR A 596 9.71 18.00 -10.48
CA TYR A 596 8.53 18.20 -9.62
C TYR A 596 7.74 19.45 -10.01
N LEU A 597 8.44 20.58 -10.18
CA LEU A 597 7.80 21.83 -10.59
C LEU A 597 7.24 21.74 -12.00
N ALA A 598 8.01 21.18 -12.95
CA ALA A 598 7.60 21.02 -14.33
C ALA A 598 6.33 20.16 -14.46
N LEU A 599 6.24 19.04 -13.78
CA LEU A 599 5.06 18.17 -13.77
C LEU A 599 3.82 18.89 -13.21
N ASN A 600 3.98 19.71 -12.16
CA ASN A 600 2.87 20.49 -11.62
C ASN A 600 2.46 21.64 -12.55
N LEU A 601 3.41 22.28 -13.22
CA LEU A 601 3.11 23.31 -14.25
C LEU A 601 2.37 22.68 -15.44
N LEU A 602 2.81 21.52 -15.93
CA LEU A 602 2.14 20.78 -16.99
C LEU A 602 0.73 20.34 -16.59
N SER A 603 0.52 19.91 -15.36
CA SER A 603 -0.80 19.47 -14.87
C SER A 603 -1.81 20.61 -14.68
N ALA A 604 -1.35 21.82 -14.46
CA ALA A 604 -2.20 22.99 -14.25
C ALA A 604 -2.40 23.86 -15.51
N GLY A 605 -1.60 23.63 -16.54
CA GLY A 605 -1.46 24.57 -17.65
C GLY A 605 -1.76 24.05 -19.05
N LEU A 606 -1.96 22.75 -19.24
CA LEU A 606 -2.24 22.21 -20.57
C LEU A 606 -3.74 21.95 -20.76
N PRO A 607 -4.36 22.52 -21.82
CA PRO A 607 -5.66 22.06 -22.28
C PRO A 607 -5.48 20.69 -22.91
N GLY A 608 -6.23 19.70 -22.48
CA GLY A 608 -6.18 18.36 -23.06
C GLY A 608 -6.53 17.27 -22.08
N PRO A 609 -6.49 16.00 -22.50
CA PRO A 609 -6.78 14.89 -21.63
C PRO A 609 -5.89 14.96 -20.37
N ASN A 610 -6.53 14.90 -19.24
CA ASN A 610 -5.89 15.08 -17.94
C ASN A 610 -4.95 13.91 -17.54
N LEU A 611 -4.20 13.33 -18.49
CA LEU A 611 -3.14 12.35 -18.21
C LEU A 611 -2.17 12.87 -17.13
N VAL A 612 -2.04 14.20 -17.03
CA VAL A 612 -1.19 14.87 -16.06
C VAL A 612 -1.93 15.24 -14.77
N ARG A 613 -3.28 15.26 -14.76
CA ARG A 613 -4.09 15.67 -13.60
C ARG A 613 -3.91 14.73 -12.40
N TYR A 614 -3.88 13.43 -12.67
CA TYR A 614 -3.66 12.39 -11.65
C TYR A 614 -2.18 12.10 -11.41
N ASN A 615 -1.33 13.09 -11.66
CA ASN A 615 0.10 12.92 -11.59
C ASN A 615 0.57 12.55 -10.17
N LYS A 616 1.36 11.48 -10.10
CA LYS A 616 2.05 11.04 -8.88
C LYS A 616 3.49 11.59 -8.87
N ASP A 617 3.61 12.87 -9.07
CA ASP A 617 4.87 13.62 -9.25
C ASP A 617 5.74 13.68 -7.99
N LEU A 618 5.12 13.62 -6.79
CA LEU A 618 5.86 13.61 -5.53
C LEU A 618 6.62 12.31 -5.31
N GLU A 619 6.09 11.20 -5.81
CA GLU A 619 6.69 9.88 -5.60
C GLU A 619 8.04 9.75 -6.31
N ILE A 620 8.15 10.24 -7.54
CA ILE A 620 9.44 10.18 -8.27
C ILE A 620 10.52 11.05 -7.62
N VAL A 621 10.15 12.15 -6.99
CA VAL A 621 11.10 13.03 -6.30
C VAL A 621 11.28 12.71 -4.82
N ALA A 622 10.48 11.80 -4.27
CA ALA A 622 10.53 11.44 -2.86
C ALA A 622 11.94 11.04 -2.37
N PRO A 623 12.74 10.22 -3.09
CA PRO A 623 14.09 9.90 -2.64
C PRO A 623 15.01 11.13 -2.53
N LEU A 624 14.85 12.11 -3.40
CA LEU A 624 15.60 13.37 -3.34
C LEU A 624 15.14 14.22 -2.15
N PHE A 625 13.83 14.31 -1.92
CA PHE A 625 13.28 15.12 -0.84
C PHE A 625 13.62 14.57 0.55
N VAL A 626 13.57 13.24 0.73
CA VAL A 626 13.99 12.64 2.00
C VAL A 626 15.51 12.77 2.21
N LEU A 627 16.30 12.76 1.15
CA LEU A 627 17.73 13.10 1.22
C LEU A 627 17.94 14.56 1.63
N ALA A 628 17.16 15.50 1.06
CA ALA A 628 17.21 16.91 1.45
C ALA A 628 16.91 17.10 2.94
N LEU A 629 15.86 16.42 3.46
CA LEU A 629 15.55 16.40 4.90
C LEU A 629 16.71 15.85 5.74
N ALA A 630 17.32 14.74 5.31
CA ALA A 630 18.44 14.14 6.01
C ALA A 630 19.69 15.04 6.02
N ARG A 631 19.93 15.81 4.95
CA ARG A 631 21.01 16.80 4.90
C ARG A 631 20.81 17.96 5.87
N VAL A 632 19.58 18.42 6.04
CA VAL A 632 19.28 19.40 7.11
C VAL A 632 19.55 18.80 8.49
N GLY A 633 19.15 17.56 8.72
CA GLY A 633 19.47 16.85 9.97
C GLY A 633 20.99 16.73 10.21
N GLU A 634 21.78 16.40 9.19
CA GLU A 634 23.25 16.38 9.24
C GLU A 634 23.82 17.76 9.56
N TRP A 635 23.33 18.80 8.91
CA TRP A 635 23.74 20.20 9.17
C TRP A 635 23.39 20.65 10.59
N LEU A 636 22.24 20.27 11.11
CA LEU A 636 21.88 20.52 12.51
C LEU A 636 22.81 19.74 13.47
N TRP A 637 23.15 18.47 13.14
CA TRP A 637 24.04 17.64 13.97
C TRP A 637 25.43 18.26 14.14
N THR A 638 25.97 18.92 13.12
CA THR A 638 27.25 19.62 13.23
C THR A 638 27.21 20.86 14.14
N ARG A 639 26.01 21.39 14.42
CA ARG A 639 25.80 22.54 15.30
C ARG A 639 25.33 22.13 16.71
N SER A 640 24.39 21.21 16.80
CA SER A 640 23.86 20.71 18.05
C SER A 640 23.21 19.34 17.86
N ARG A 641 23.73 18.36 18.59
CA ARG A 641 23.16 17.00 18.59
C ARG A 641 21.69 16.98 19.04
N TRP A 642 21.35 17.83 20.00
CA TRP A 642 19.98 17.92 20.53
C TRP A 642 19.01 18.48 19.48
N LEU A 643 19.40 19.50 18.73
CA LEU A 643 18.58 20.03 17.64
C LEU A 643 18.35 18.97 16.56
N ALA A 644 19.36 18.20 16.20
CA ALA A 644 19.22 17.13 15.24
C ALA A 644 18.30 16.00 15.74
N ILE A 645 18.42 15.60 17.00
CA ILE A 645 17.54 14.60 17.62
C ILE A 645 16.11 15.11 17.68
N LEU A 646 15.90 16.36 18.11
CA LEU A 646 14.57 16.99 18.14
C LEU A 646 13.95 17.06 16.74
N TYR A 647 14.72 17.46 15.74
CA TYR A 647 14.29 17.51 14.34
C TYR A 647 13.87 16.13 13.82
N ALA A 648 14.72 15.12 14.00
CA ALA A 648 14.42 13.75 13.57
C ALA A 648 13.21 13.16 14.33
N GLY A 649 13.13 13.42 15.65
CA GLY A 649 12.01 13.01 16.48
C GLY A 649 10.69 13.68 16.08
N SER A 650 10.73 14.98 15.78
CA SER A 650 9.56 15.73 15.30
C SER A 650 9.07 15.22 13.95
N TYR A 651 9.99 14.90 13.02
CA TYR A 651 9.62 14.29 11.74
C TYR A 651 9.01 12.89 11.94
N GLY A 652 9.62 12.08 12.81
CA GLY A 652 9.08 10.75 13.15
C GLY A 652 7.68 10.84 13.76
N ALA A 653 7.48 11.76 14.71
CA ALA A 653 6.17 12.02 15.31
C ALA A 653 5.14 12.48 14.28
N PHE A 654 5.53 13.38 13.37
CA PHE A 654 4.67 13.81 12.26
C PHE A 654 4.26 12.65 11.36
N GLY A 655 5.20 11.80 10.94
CA GLY A 655 4.92 10.63 10.10
C GLY A 655 3.97 9.64 10.80
N LEU A 656 4.22 9.33 12.07
CA LEU A 656 3.36 8.45 12.87
C LEU A 656 1.97 9.05 13.11
N ALA A 657 1.87 10.35 13.42
CA ALA A 657 0.58 11.02 13.59
C ALA A 657 -0.25 10.97 12.30
N ARG A 658 0.38 11.15 11.14
CA ARG A 658 -0.28 10.99 9.84
C ARG A 658 -0.70 9.54 9.57
N ALA A 659 0.13 8.55 9.93
CA ALA A 659 -0.24 7.14 9.82
C ALA A 659 -1.47 6.82 10.67
N VAL A 660 -1.50 7.27 11.93
CA VAL A 660 -2.66 7.11 12.82
C VAL A 660 -3.88 7.81 12.23
N ARG A 661 -3.73 9.02 11.71
CA ARG A 661 -4.83 9.74 11.08
C ARG A 661 -5.41 8.99 9.89
N TYR A 662 -4.58 8.44 8.98
CA TYR A 662 -5.07 7.63 7.86
C TYR A 662 -5.77 6.35 8.33
N LEU A 663 -5.32 5.74 9.42
CA LEU A 663 -6.00 4.62 10.06
C LEU A 663 -7.37 5.05 10.60
N THR A 664 -7.42 6.14 11.38
CA THR A 664 -8.67 6.59 12.03
C THR A 664 -9.69 7.11 11.02
N GLU A 665 -9.29 7.91 10.05
CA GLU A 665 -10.20 8.42 9.01
C GLU A 665 -10.82 7.29 8.18
N LYS A 666 -10.04 6.24 7.86
CA LYS A 666 -10.53 5.11 7.06
C LYS A 666 -11.34 4.08 7.84
N PHE A 667 -11.05 3.88 9.13
CA PHE A 667 -11.61 2.77 9.90
C PHE A 667 -12.55 3.19 11.03
N ILE A 668 -12.50 4.44 11.47
CA ILE A 668 -13.29 4.91 12.61
C ILE A 668 -14.31 5.97 12.22
N LEU A 669 -13.96 6.91 11.35
CA LEU A 669 -14.84 8.01 10.97
C LEU A 669 -15.85 7.66 9.85
N GLU A 670 -15.65 6.54 9.17
CA GLU A 670 -16.65 5.99 8.24
C GLU A 670 -17.65 5.05 8.93
N GLN A 671 -17.59 4.92 10.27
CA GLN A 671 -18.58 4.24 11.11
C GLN A 671 -19.68 5.22 11.53
#